data_0da7701483dbac679064c0fbcd57556b
#
_entry.id   0da7701483dbac679064c0fbcd57556b
#
_cell.length_a   1.000
_cell.length_b   1.000
_cell.length_c   1.000
_cell.angle_alpha   90.00
_cell.angle_beta   90.00
_cell.angle_gamma   90.00
#
_symmetry.space_group_name_H-M   'P 1'
#
loop_
_entity.id
_entity.type
_entity.pdbx_description
1 polymer ?
#
loop_
_entity_poly.entity_id
_entity_poly.type
_entity_poly.pdbx_seq_one_letter_code
_entity_poly.pdbx_strand_id
1 'polypeptide(L)'
;MSELVRLLNRYAHEYYTADRPSVSDSEYDRLYRELVELEEKHPTDILPDSPTHRVGGKILEGFEKYPHQYPLFSLQDAFSREELLAFDQRIRKEFPQVSYICELKIDGLSISLTYEKGILVAGATRGDGSVGENITENLKRVKDIPLTLKEPLDITVRGECYMPKASFDAVNQLRQENGEPEFANPRNAAAGTLRQLDTAVVAKRNLATFLYQEASPTQANSQEEVLNKLASLDFSVNPIHFLADSIDAVWEFIEKIAQERDSLPYEIDGIVIKVNDLAVQEELGFTVKAPKWAIAYKFPAEEKEAQLLSVDWTVGRTGVVTPTANLTPVQLAGTTVSRATLHNVDYIAEKDIRQKDTVIVYKAGDIIPAVLRVVESKRVSEETLEIPSHCPSCESELVHFEDEVALRCINPLCPAQIKEGLIHFASRDAMNITGLGPAVVEKVFDKALVKDVAGIYRLSVEDLLTLDGFKEKSANKLYNAIQASKENSAEKLLFGLGIRHVGSKASRILMEKFHDMIKLSQASQEEIASIDSLGTVIAQSLHSYFEQEGSQLLLQELQEAGVNLDYLGEKVAADAALAGKTVVLTGKLQKLTRNQAKEKLLSLGANVAGSVSKKTDLVVAGSDAGSKLTKAQELGIEIRDEDWLDSL
;
A
#
# COMPACT_ATOMS: atom_id res chain seq x y z
N MET A 1 38.77 15.81 -1.90
CA MET A 1 37.55 15.09 -1.49
C MET A 1 36.44 15.25 -2.54
N SER A 2 35.85 16.42 -2.81
CA SER A 2 34.72 16.60 -3.78
C SER A 2 34.99 16.06 -5.19
N GLU A 3 36.19 16.18 -5.70
CA GLU A 3 36.56 15.66 -7.02
C GLU A 3 36.61 14.12 -7.04
N LEU A 4 37.13 13.49 -5.97
CA LEU A 4 37.14 12.04 -5.81
C LEU A 4 35.73 11.47 -5.66
N VAL A 5 34.87 12.12 -4.88
CA VAL A 5 33.47 11.72 -4.72
C VAL A 5 32.75 11.75 -6.08
N ARG A 6 32.88 12.85 -6.84
CA ARG A 6 32.26 12.97 -8.17
C ARG A 6 32.80 11.91 -9.14
N LEU A 7 34.11 11.66 -9.11
CA LEU A 7 34.77 10.70 -10.00
C LEU A 7 34.30 9.26 -9.70
N LEU A 8 34.28 8.88 -8.42
CA LEU A 8 33.87 7.55 -7.98
C LEU A 8 32.38 7.29 -8.19
N ASN A 9 31.52 8.29 -7.99
CA ASN A 9 30.09 8.17 -8.31
C ASN A 9 29.87 7.97 -9.83
N ARG A 10 30.63 8.65 -10.70
CA ARG A 10 30.59 8.44 -12.14
C ARG A 10 31.02 7.02 -12.51
N TYR A 11 32.14 6.53 -11.97
CA TYR A 11 32.63 5.17 -12.24
C TYR A 11 31.67 4.09 -11.71
N ALA A 12 31.02 4.33 -10.57
CA ALA A 12 29.99 3.44 -10.06
C ALA A 12 28.78 3.38 -11.00
N HIS A 13 28.35 4.51 -11.55
CA HIS A 13 27.27 4.55 -12.54
C HIS A 13 27.65 3.81 -13.84
N GLU A 14 28.85 4.08 -14.38
CA GLU A 14 29.37 3.41 -15.57
C GLU A 14 29.42 1.88 -15.41
N TYR A 15 29.74 1.40 -14.21
CA TYR A 15 29.83 -0.03 -13.89
C TYR A 15 28.46 -0.65 -13.62
N TYR A 16 27.65 -0.08 -12.71
CA TYR A 16 26.42 -0.71 -12.20
C TYR A 16 25.18 -0.39 -13.02
N THR A 17 25.14 0.72 -13.74
CA THR A 17 23.95 1.18 -14.46
C THR A 17 24.14 1.15 -15.99
N ALA A 18 25.29 1.62 -16.48
CA ALA A 18 25.54 1.71 -17.90
C ALA A 18 26.22 0.46 -18.50
N ASP A 19 26.68 -0.48 -17.67
CA ASP A 19 27.44 -1.69 -18.05
C ASP A 19 28.60 -1.39 -19.03
N ARG A 20 29.27 -0.27 -18.82
CA ARG A 20 30.40 0.24 -19.64
C ARG A 20 31.47 0.88 -18.76
N PRO A 21 32.20 0.09 -17.93
CA PRO A 21 33.22 0.64 -17.05
C PRO A 21 34.37 1.26 -17.84
N SER A 22 34.75 2.48 -17.48
CA SER A 22 35.88 3.20 -18.07
C SER A 22 37.19 2.97 -17.31
N VAL A 23 37.16 2.35 -16.14
CA VAL A 23 38.31 2.03 -15.30
C VAL A 23 38.28 0.58 -14.82
N SER A 24 39.43 0.05 -14.45
CA SER A 24 39.52 -1.29 -13.83
C SER A 24 39.05 -1.27 -12.36
N ASP A 25 38.62 -2.42 -11.84
CA ASP A 25 38.23 -2.58 -10.44
C ASP A 25 39.37 -2.15 -9.50
N SER A 26 40.62 -2.47 -9.85
CA SER A 26 41.79 -2.12 -9.05
C SER A 26 42.02 -0.60 -8.98
N GLU A 27 41.73 0.15 -10.04
CA GLU A 27 41.84 1.60 -10.05
C GLU A 27 40.68 2.24 -9.26
N TYR A 28 39.47 1.72 -9.40
CA TYR A 28 38.33 2.13 -8.58
C TYR A 28 38.63 1.94 -7.08
N ASP A 29 39.12 0.75 -6.70
CA ASP A 29 39.46 0.43 -5.32
C ASP A 29 40.58 1.31 -4.76
N ARG A 30 41.56 1.69 -5.58
CA ARG A 30 42.63 2.60 -5.18
C ARG A 30 42.08 3.99 -4.86
N LEU A 31 41.27 4.55 -5.74
CA LEU A 31 40.67 5.87 -5.54
C LEU A 31 39.67 5.87 -4.38
N TYR A 32 38.96 4.76 -4.20
CA TYR A 32 38.06 4.58 -3.08
C TYR A 32 38.78 4.62 -1.74
N ARG A 33 39.92 3.91 -1.60
CA ARG A 33 40.77 3.94 -0.38
C ARG A 33 41.30 5.35 -0.13
N GLU A 34 41.73 6.05 -1.16
CA GLU A 34 42.20 7.44 -1.05
C GLU A 34 41.08 8.36 -0.51
N LEU A 35 39.83 8.16 -0.94
CA LEU A 35 38.68 8.90 -0.40
C LEU A 35 38.45 8.56 1.08
N VAL A 36 38.43 7.28 1.45
CA VAL A 36 38.27 6.85 2.86
C VAL A 36 39.31 7.50 3.76
N GLU A 37 40.60 7.47 3.37
CA GLU A 37 41.67 8.11 4.15
C GLU A 37 41.50 9.63 4.29
N LEU A 38 40.96 10.31 3.26
CA LEU A 38 40.67 11.75 3.33
C LEU A 38 39.51 12.03 4.26
N GLU A 39 38.48 11.21 4.25
CA GLU A 39 37.30 11.35 5.11
C GLU A 39 37.62 11.05 6.58
N GLU A 40 38.48 10.07 6.87
CA GLU A 40 38.98 9.81 8.22
C GLU A 40 39.78 10.99 8.78
N LYS A 41 40.54 11.68 7.94
CA LYS A 41 41.28 12.88 8.33
C LYS A 41 40.42 14.12 8.52
N HIS A 42 39.30 14.19 7.81
CA HIS A 42 38.39 15.34 7.78
C HIS A 42 36.91 14.92 7.94
N PRO A 43 36.52 14.37 9.09
CA PRO A 43 35.18 13.78 9.28
C PRO A 43 34.02 14.80 9.23
N THR A 44 34.31 16.09 9.42
CA THR A 44 33.31 17.17 9.32
C THR A 44 33.02 17.59 7.87
N ASP A 45 33.89 17.20 6.94
CA ASP A 45 33.84 17.62 5.54
C ASP A 45 33.34 16.51 4.61
N ILE A 46 32.85 15.41 5.17
CA ILE A 46 32.29 14.28 4.41
C ILE A 46 31.05 14.77 3.64
N LEU A 47 31.05 14.53 2.34
CA LEU A 47 29.96 14.96 1.47
C LEU A 47 28.75 14.02 1.58
N PRO A 48 27.50 14.54 1.54
CA PRO A 48 26.29 13.73 1.64
C PRO A 48 26.17 12.64 0.57
N ASP A 49 26.77 12.86 -0.60
CA ASP A 49 26.78 11.98 -1.76
C ASP A 49 28.06 11.13 -1.86
N SER A 50 28.86 11.05 -0.80
CA SER A 50 30.07 10.24 -0.83
C SER A 50 29.74 8.75 -1.04
N PRO A 51 30.45 8.07 -1.97
CA PRO A 51 30.27 6.63 -2.20
C PRO A 51 30.68 5.78 -0.98
N THR A 52 31.40 6.34 0.01
CA THR A 52 31.73 5.67 1.26
C THR A 52 30.49 5.40 2.13
N HIS A 53 29.42 6.15 1.93
CA HIS A 53 28.11 5.83 2.52
C HIS A 53 27.55 4.49 2.03
N ARG A 54 28.01 3.94 0.89
CA ARG A 54 27.60 2.62 0.37
C ARG A 54 28.32 1.44 1.02
N VAL A 55 29.50 1.68 1.62
CA VAL A 55 30.36 0.66 2.23
C VAL A 55 30.48 0.97 3.72
N GLY A 56 30.00 0.25 4.57
CA GLY A 56 29.96 0.47 6.01
C GLY A 56 28.55 0.28 6.55
N GLY A 57 28.40 -0.50 7.61
CA GLY A 57 27.12 -0.74 8.25
C GLY A 57 26.80 0.37 9.24
N LYS A 58 25.59 0.92 9.16
CA LYS A 58 24.98 1.70 10.23
C LYS A 58 23.86 0.85 10.82
N ILE A 59 23.89 0.64 12.12
CA ILE A 59 22.77 0.01 12.83
C ILE A 59 21.75 1.08 13.15
N LEU A 60 20.55 0.94 12.61
CA LEU A 60 19.44 1.86 12.82
C LEU A 60 18.65 1.43 14.07
N GLU A 61 18.09 2.38 14.80
CA GLU A 61 17.21 2.08 15.95
C GLU A 61 15.79 1.69 15.52
N GLY A 62 15.38 2.08 14.29
CA GLY A 62 14.08 1.81 13.68
C GLY A 62 13.90 2.62 12.40
N PHE A 63 12.70 2.57 11.86
CA PHE A 63 12.32 3.36 10.68
C PHE A 63 11.28 4.41 11.08
N GLU A 64 11.62 5.67 10.85
CA GLU A 64 10.71 6.78 11.05
C GLU A 64 9.59 6.77 9.99
N LYS A 65 8.45 7.35 10.32
CA LYS A 65 7.38 7.57 9.35
C LYS A 65 7.78 8.67 8.37
N TYR A 66 7.47 8.46 7.11
CA TYR A 66 7.72 9.42 6.03
C TYR A 66 6.40 9.78 5.34
N PRO A 67 5.88 11.01 5.54
CA PRO A 67 4.73 11.50 4.81
C PRO A 67 5.12 11.77 3.36
N HIS A 68 4.37 11.18 2.41
CA HIS A 68 4.61 11.41 0.99
C HIS A 68 4.04 12.75 0.55
N GLN A 69 4.87 13.61 -0.03
CA GLN A 69 4.42 14.85 -0.64
C GLN A 69 3.42 14.60 -1.78
N TYR A 70 3.61 13.54 -2.53
CA TYR A 70 2.71 13.11 -3.59
C TYR A 70 2.14 11.74 -3.22
N PRO A 71 0.79 11.54 -3.20
CA PRO A 71 0.19 10.25 -2.83
C PRO A 71 0.56 9.13 -3.81
N LEU A 72 0.76 7.91 -3.30
CA LEU A 72 0.94 6.69 -4.10
C LEU A 72 -0.37 5.93 -4.18
N PHE A 73 -0.75 5.54 -5.39
CA PHE A 73 -1.97 4.78 -5.66
C PHE A 73 -1.64 3.34 -6.01
N SER A 74 -2.54 2.42 -5.68
CA SER A 74 -2.53 1.08 -6.24
C SER A 74 -3.05 1.12 -7.68
N LEU A 75 -2.73 0.11 -8.48
CA LEU A 75 -3.34 -0.07 -9.79
C LEU A 75 -4.58 -0.96 -9.68
N GLN A 76 -5.52 -0.79 -10.59
CA GLN A 76 -6.59 -1.76 -10.79
C GLN A 76 -6.01 -2.96 -11.54
N ASP A 77 -6.32 -4.18 -11.09
CA ASP A 77 -5.89 -5.39 -11.77
C ASP A 77 -6.89 -5.79 -12.87
N ALA A 78 -6.37 -6.42 -13.92
CA ALA A 78 -7.11 -7.11 -14.96
C ALA A 78 -6.52 -8.51 -15.14
N PHE A 79 -7.37 -9.51 -15.36
CA PHE A 79 -7.00 -10.91 -15.48
C PHE A 79 -7.40 -11.52 -16.84
N SER A 80 -8.09 -10.76 -17.68
CA SER A 80 -8.57 -11.22 -18.97
C SER A 80 -8.44 -10.13 -20.05
N ARG A 81 -8.51 -10.57 -21.32
CA ARG A 81 -8.55 -9.66 -22.46
C ARG A 81 -9.81 -8.82 -22.48
N GLU A 82 -10.94 -9.39 -22.04
CA GLU A 82 -12.23 -8.72 -21.96
C GLU A 82 -12.18 -7.53 -21.00
N GLU A 83 -11.49 -7.66 -19.86
CA GLU A 83 -11.31 -6.56 -18.91
C GLU A 83 -10.43 -5.45 -19.48
N LEU A 84 -9.39 -5.80 -20.26
CA LEU A 84 -8.58 -4.81 -20.98
C LEU A 84 -9.37 -4.11 -22.09
N LEU A 85 -10.23 -4.83 -22.81
CA LEU A 85 -11.14 -4.23 -23.80
C LEU A 85 -12.12 -3.26 -23.15
N ALA A 86 -12.67 -3.61 -21.99
CA ALA A 86 -13.55 -2.72 -21.22
C ALA A 86 -12.81 -1.44 -20.75
N PHE A 87 -11.54 -1.59 -20.32
CA PHE A 87 -10.69 -0.45 -19.98
C PHE A 87 -10.48 0.47 -21.19
N ASP A 88 -10.09 -0.07 -22.35
CA ASP A 88 -9.88 0.67 -23.60
C ASP A 88 -11.14 1.38 -24.07
N GLN A 89 -12.28 0.68 -24.10
CA GLN A 89 -13.58 1.24 -24.52
C GLN A 89 -13.99 2.43 -23.65
N ARG A 90 -13.78 2.33 -22.34
CA ARG A 90 -14.07 3.43 -21.40
C ARG A 90 -13.25 4.67 -21.72
N ILE A 91 -11.95 4.51 -22.03
CA ILE A 91 -11.05 5.63 -22.33
C ILE A 91 -11.34 6.20 -23.73
N ARG A 92 -11.45 5.35 -24.75
CA ARG A 92 -11.68 5.78 -26.14
C ARG A 92 -13.03 6.46 -26.35
N LYS A 93 -13.99 6.26 -25.47
CA LYS A 93 -15.26 6.99 -25.49
C LYS A 93 -15.06 8.50 -25.35
N GLU A 94 -14.06 8.93 -24.58
CA GLU A 94 -13.70 10.34 -24.36
C GLU A 94 -12.48 10.76 -25.19
N PHE A 95 -11.52 9.84 -25.41
CA PHE A 95 -10.25 10.05 -26.11
C PHE A 95 -10.05 9.02 -27.23
N PRO A 96 -10.66 9.18 -28.41
CA PRO A 96 -10.66 8.17 -29.47
C PRO A 96 -9.28 7.79 -30.01
N GLN A 97 -8.31 8.71 -29.94
CA GLN A 97 -6.94 8.54 -30.50
C GLN A 97 -5.89 8.28 -29.41
N VAL A 98 -6.27 7.68 -28.30
CA VAL A 98 -5.35 7.37 -27.21
C VAL A 98 -4.35 6.29 -27.63
N SER A 99 -3.09 6.45 -27.22
CA SER A 99 -2.05 5.41 -27.26
C SER A 99 -1.70 4.97 -25.84
N TYR A 100 -1.14 3.77 -25.72
CA TYR A 100 -0.77 3.16 -24.45
C TYR A 100 0.72 2.87 -24.42
N ILE A 101 1.36 3.03 -23.25
CA ILE A 101 2.66 2.47 -23.00
C ILE A 101 2.52 1.27 -22.05
N CYS A 102 3.12 0.15 -22.48
CA CYS A 102 3.17 -1.09 -21.72
C CYS A 102 4.53 -1.21 -21.05
N GLU A 103 4.54 -1.38 -19.75
CA GLU A 103 5.74 -1.54 -18.94
C GLU A 103 5.67 -2.88 -18.19
N LEU A 104 6.82 -3.53 -17.94
CA LEU A 104 6.85 -4.75 -17.14
C LEU A 104 6.47 -4.43 -15.69
N LYS A 105 5.56 -5.22 -15.12
CA LYS A 105 5.21 -5.13 -13.71
C LYS A 105 6.21 -5.93 -12.88
N ILE A 106 7.22 -5.24 -12.39
CA ILE A 106 8.29 -5.84 -11.60
C ILE A 106 7.75 -6.32 -10.26
N ASP A 107 8.11 -7.52 -9.85
CA ASP A 107 7.72 -8.07 -8.56
C ASP A 107 8.76 -7.74 -7.48
N GLY A 108 8.58 -6.61 -6.84
CA GLY A 108 9.48 -6.03 -5.85
C GLY A 108 8.76 -5.25 -4.75
N LEU A 109 9.44 -4.25 -4.21
CA LEU A 109 8.91 -3.30 -3.23
C LEU A 109 8.92 -1.89 -3.82
N SER A 110 7.75 -1.26 -3.85
CA SER A 110 7.63 0.11 -4.35
C SER A 110 8.37 1.09 -3.45
N ILE A 111 9.17 1.95 -4.09
CA ILE A 111 9.99 2.98 -3.45
C ILE A 111 9.69 4.36 -4.05
N SER A 112 9.90 5.37 -3.22
CA SER A 112 9.92 6.78 -3.62
C SER A 112 11.28 7.38 -3.24
N LEU A 113 11.94 8.06 -4.18
CA LEU A 113 13.22 8.74 -3.98
C LEU A 113 13.02 10.23 -4.18
N THR A 114 13.47 11.04 -3.23
CA THR A 114 13.39 12.50 -3.30
C THR A 114 14.80 13.08 -3.38
N TYR A 115 15.02 13.91 -4.38
CA TYR A 115 16.25 14.63 -4.61
C TYR A 115 16.00 16.14 -4.46
N GLU A 116 16.92 16.81 -3.77
CA GLU A 116 16.98 18.26 -3.67
C GLU A 116 18.31 18.73 -4.22
N LYS A 117 18.27 19.67 -5.17
CA LYS A 117 19.46 20.15 -5.89
C LYS A 117 20.31 19.00 -6.45
N GLY A 118 19.64 17.93 -6.91
CA GLY A 118 20.26 16.74 -7.45
C GLY A 118 20.84 15.76 -6.43
N ILE A 119 20.74 16.01 -5.11
CA ILE A 119 21.26 15.12 -4.06
C ILE A 119 20.12 14.30 -3.47
N LEU A 120 20.30 12.99 -3.30
CA LEU A 120 19.32 12.11 -2.65
C LEU A 120 19.17 12.47 -1.16
N VAL A 121 18.04 13.07 -0.80
CA VAL A 121 17.74 13.50 0.57
C VAL A 121 16.80 12.53 1.30
N ALA A 122 15.90 11.87 0.59
CA ALA A 122 14.96 10.92 1.20
C ALA A 122 14.65 9.75 0.28
N GLY A 123 14.46 8.59 0.90
CA GLY A 123 13.95 7.39 0.25
C GLY A 123 12.97 6.68 1.18
N ALA A 124 11.79 6.32 0.65
CA ALA A 124 10.70 5.78 1.46
C ALA A 124 9.99 4.61 0.80
N THR A 125 9.41 3.72 1.60
CA THR A 125 8.46 2.69 1.15
C THR A 125 7.11 3.31 0.84
N ARG A 126 6.27 2.62 0.07
CA ARG A 126 4.90 3.09 -0.25
C ARG A 126 4.05 3.30 1.01
N GLY A 127 4.13 2.41 2.01
CA GLY A 127 3.23 2.42 3.16
C GLY A 127 1.77 2.26 2.73
N ASP A 128 0.89 3.11 3.28
CA ASP A 128 -0.53 3.20 2.92
C ASP A 128 -0.79 4.10 1.68
N GLY A 129 0.26 4.62 1.08
CA GLY A 129 0.22 5.57 -0.05
C GLY A 129 0.30 7.04 0.37
N SER A 130 0.00 7.37 1.62
CA SER A 130 0.14 8.72 2.20
C SER A 130 1.35 8.79 3.13
N VAL A 131 1.61 7.73 3.90
CA VAL A 131 2.73 7.64 4.84
C VAL A 131 3.46 6.31 4.66
N GLY A 132 4.75 6.37 4.36
CA GLY A 132 5.65 5.24 4.29
C GLY A 132 6.63 5.14 5.46
N GLU A 133 7.65 4.30 5.30
CA GLU A 133 8.80 4.21 6.20
C GLU A 133 10.00 4.87 5.54
N ASN A 134 10.71 5.71 6.27
CA ASN A 134 11.97 6.30 5.83
C ASN A 134 13.06 5.22 5.82
N ILE A 135 13.48 4.81 4.64
CA ILE A 135 14.53 3.81 4.41
C ILE A 135 15.71 4.39 3.63
N THR A 136 15.93 5.70 3.73
CA THR A 136 16.97 6.44 2.99
C THR A 136 18.34 5.79 3.12
N GLU A 137 18.75 5.46 4.34
CA GLU A 137 20.06 4.86 4.60
C GLU A 137 20.21 3.46 3.96
N ASN A 138 19.12 2.71 3.85
CA ASN A 138 19.11 1.42 3.18
C ASN A 138 19.16 1.58 1.66
N LEU A 139 18.40 2.52 1.10
CA LEU A 139 18.39 2.79 -0.33
C LEU A 139 19.72 3.36 -0.83
N LYS A 140 20.43 4.13 -0.03
CA LYS A 140 21.81 4.55 -0.35
C LYS A 140 22.79 3.37 -0.55
N ARG A 141 22.45 2.16 -0.08
CA ARG A 141 23.26 0.93 -0.27
C ARG A 141 22.92 0.20 -1.57
N VAL A 142 21.84 0.56 -2.24
CA VAL A 142 21.47 0.00 -3.54
C VAL A 142 22.31 0.69 -4.61
N LYS A 143 23.09 -0.11 -5.36
CA LYS A 143 24.21 0.39 -6.16
C LYS A 143 23.78 1.20 -7.39
N ASP A 144 22.62 0.89 -7.97
CA ASP A 144 22.07 1.54 -9.15
C ASP A 144 21.21 2.78 -8.82
N ILE A 145 21.05 3.14 -7.55
CA ILE A 145 20.44 4.43 -7.16
C ILE A 145 21.53 5.51 -7.14
N PRO A 146 21.45 6.55 -7.98
CA PRO A 146 22.41 7.65 -7.96
C PRO A 146 22.27 8.44 -6.65
N LEU A 147 23.38 8.69 -5.95
CA LEU A 147 23.40 9.57 -4.76
C LEU A 147 23.32 11.05 -5.19
N THR A 148 23.84 11.35 -6.38
CA THR A 148 23.79 12.68 -7.00
C THR A 148 23.39 12.53 -8.46
N LEU A 149 22.45 13.33 -8.91
CA LEU A 149 22.04 13.42 -10.31
C LEU A 149 23.05 14.27 -11.12
N LYS A 150 23.05 14.10 -12.44
CA LYS A 150 23.86 14.93 -13.36
C LYS A 150 23.46 16.40 -13.33
N GLU A 151 22.19 16.67 -13.01
CA GLU A 151 21.63 18.02 -12.96
C GLU A 151 21.13 18.32 -11.54
N PRO A 152 21.27 19.56 -11.05
CA PRO A 152 20.84 19.96 -9.71
C PRO A 152 19.33 20.18 -9.66
N LEU A 153 18.55 19.11 -9.85
CA LEU A 153 17.09 19.14 -9.90
C LEU A 153 16.48 18.81 -8.53
N ASP A 154 15.37 19.46 -8.25
CA ASP A 154 14.45 19.04 -7.20
C ASP A 154 13.41 18.11 -7.83
N ILE A 155 13.48 16.80 -7.55
CA ILE A 155 12.65 15.79 -8.20
C ILE A 155 12.29 14.67 -7.22
N THR A 156 11.06 14.20 -7.31
CA THR A 156 10.61 12.97 -6.66
C THR A 156 10.30 11.93 -7.72
N VAL A 157 10.97 10.79 -7.65
CA VAL A 157 10.80 9.67 -8.60
C VAL A 157 10.34 8.42 -7.87
N ARG A 158 9.66 7.55 -8.60
CA ARG A 158 9.11 6.28 -8.09
C ARG A 158 9.54 5.12 -8.95
N GLY A 159 9.70 4.00 -8.30
CA GLY A 159 10.04 2.76 -8.95
C GLY A 159 9.83 1.56 -8.06
N GLU A 160 10.37 0.45 -8.50
CA GLU A 160 10.37 -0.81 -7.78
C GLU A 160 11.80 -1.20 -7.44
N CYS A 161 12.05 -1.50 -6.15
CA CYS A 161 13.29 -2.14 -5.72
C CYS A 161 13.04 -3.65 -5.65
N TYR A 162 13.88 -4.40 -6.33
CA TYR A 162 13.73 -5.85 -6.47
C TYR A 162 15.05 -6.59 -6.22
N MET A 163 14.96 -7.90 -6.04
CA MET A 163 16.13 -8.77 -5.95
C MET A 163 16.28 -9.54 -7.26
N PRO A 164 17.38 -9.38 -8.00
CA PRO A 164 17.68 -10.21 -9.16
C PRO A 164 17.70 -11.70 -8.81
N LYS A 165 17.28 -12.58 -9.73
CA LYS A 165 17.24 -14.05 -9.52
C LYS A 165 18.57 -14.60 -9.02
N ALA A 166 19.68 -14.20 -9.63
CA ALA A 166 21.02 -14.65 -9.21
C ALA A 166 21.38 -14.19 -7.77
N SER A 167 20.95 -13.00 -7.36
CA SER A 167 21.13 -12.50 -5.99
C SER A 167 20.28 -13.27 -4.99
N PHE A 168 19.04 -13.61 -5.38
CA PHE A 168 18.12 -14.40 -4.57
C PHE A 168 18.67 -15.81 -4.30
N ASP A 169 19.17 -16.49 -5.34
CA ASP A 169 19.78 -17.81 -5.21
C ASP A 169 20.99 -17.77 -4.28
N ALA A 170 21.87 -16.79 -4.45
CA ALA A 170 23.07 -16.62 -3.60
C ALA A 170 22.71 -16.33 -2.13
N VAL A 171 21.69 -15.50 -1.88
CA VAL A 171 21.21 -15.22 -0.52
C VAL A 171 20.62 -16.46 0.14
N ASN A 172 19.81 -17.23 -0.58
CA ASN A 172 19.20 -18.44 -0.03
C ASN A 172 20.24 -19.54 0.21
N GLN A 173 21.22 -19.70 -0.67
CA GLN A 173 22.34 -20.61 -0.43
C GLN A 173 23.08 -20.25 0.87
N LEU A 174 23.41 -18.98 1.08
CA LEU A 174 24.08 -18.51 2.31
C LEU A 174 23.23 -18.75 3.56
N ARG A 175 21.91 -18.55 3.47
CA ARG A 175 20.97 -18.82 4.58
C ARG A 175 20.92 -20.30 4.91
N GLN A 176 20.89 -21.16 3.91
CA GLN A 176 20.93 -22.62 4.07
C GLN A 176 22.23 -23.07 4.76
N GLU A 177 23.38 -22.53 4.34
CA GLU A 177 24.67 -22.79 4.98
C GLU A 177 24.71 -22.36 6.45
N ASN A 178 24.01 -21.28 6.81
CA ASN A 178 23.90 -20.77 8.18
C ASN A 178 22.78 -21.44 9.00
N GLY A 179 21.99 -22.37 8.41
CA GLY A 179 20.87 -23.01 9.08
C GLY A 179 19.66 -22.07 9.31
N GLU A 180 19.57 -21.00 8.52
CA GLU A 180 18.47 -20.04 8.57
C GLU A 180 17.37 -20.44 7.57
N PRO A 181 16.09 -20.14 7.83
CA PRO A 181 15.02 -20.38 6.86
C PRO A 181 15.22 -19.53 5.60
N GLU A 182 15.08 -20.15 4.43
CA GLU A 182 15.17 -19.50 3.12
C GLU A 182 14.08 -18.47 2.91
N PHE A 183 14.36 -17.47 2.08
CA PHE A 183 13.30 -16.57 1.59
C PHE A 183 12.41 -17.32 0.59
N ALA A 184 11.12 -17.06 0.67
CA ALA A 184 10.12 -17.74 -0.15
C ALA A 184 10.15 -17.32 -1.64
N ASN A 185 10.46 -16.06 -1.92
CA ASN A 185 10.55 -15.50 -3.28
C ASN A 185 11.41 -14.23 -3.29
N PRO A 186 11.84 -13.74 -4.47
CA PRO A 186 12.66 -12.55 -4.61
C PRO A 186 12.03 -11.28 -4.03
N ARG A 187 10.71 -11.12 -4.15
CA ARG A 187 9.96 -9.96 -3.57
C ARG A 187 10.09 -9.91 -2.06
N ASN A 188 9.82 -11.03 -1.38
CA ASN A 188 9.95 -11.12 0.08
C ASN A 188 11.40 -10.91 0.53
N ALA A 189 12.36 -11.41 -0.24
CA ALA A 189 13.78 -11.21 0.01
C ALA A 189 14.18 -9.73 -0.14
N ALA A 190 13.69 -9.04 -1.17
CA ALA A 190 13.91 -7.60 -1.37
C ALA A 190 13.28 -6.78 -0.23
N ALA A 191 12.00 -7.02 0.08
CA ALA A 191 11.29 -6.32 1.15
C ALA A 191 11.94 -6.56 2.54
N GLY A 192 12.30 -7.80 2.85
CA GLY A 192 13.00 -8.16 4.09
C GLY A 192 14.40 -7.56 4.16
N THR A 193 15.07 -7.38 3.02
CA THR A 193 16.39 -6.74 2.96
C THR A 193 16.31 -5.24 3.20
N LEU A 194 15.38 -4.53 2.52
CA LEU A 194 15.21 -3.09 2.70
C LEU A 194 14.74 -2.69 4.12
N ARG A 195 14.22 -3.64 4.88
CA ARG A 195 13.81 -3.45 6.29
C ARG A 195 14.85 -3.94 7.30
N GLN A 196 16.08 -4.22 6.88
CA GLN A 196 17.16 -4.54 7.81
C GLN A 196 17.62 -3.28 8.55
N LEU A 197 17.78 -3.41 9.87
CA LEU A 197 18.33 -2.32 10.68
C LEU A 197 19.85 -2.15 10.46
N ASP A 198 20.54 -3.24 10.14
CA ASP A 198 21.94 -3.20 9.74
C ASP A 198 22.06 -2.98 8.22
N THR A 199 22.46 -1.78 7.82
CA THR A 199 22.58 -1.41 6.42
C THR A 199 23.71 -2.16 5.69
N ALA A 200 24.68 -2.77 6.39
CA ALA A 200 25.70 -3.63 5.76
C ALA A 200 25.08 -4.90 5.15
N VAL A 201 24.00 -5.39 5.71
CA VAL A 201 23.25 -6.52 5.15
C VAL A 201 22.62 -6.15 3.80
N VAL A 202 22.09 -4.92 3.69
CA VAL A 202 21.51 -4.41 2.43
C VAL A 202 22.58 -4.35 1.33
N ALA A 203 23.75 -3.79 1.64
CA ALA A 203 24.86 -3.67 0.70
C ALA A 203 25.32 -5.03 0.12
N LYS A 204 25.27 -6.09 0.94
CA LYS A 204 25.73 -7.45 0.56
C LYS A 204 24.72 -8.20 -0.31
N ARG A 205 23.44 -7.84 -0.28
CA ARG A 205 22.37 -8.61 -0.93
C ARG A 205 22.06 -8.18 -2.36
N ASN A 206 22.82 -7.21 -2.90
CA ASN A 206 22.76 -6.77 -4.30
C ASN A 206 21.33 -6.57 -4.84
N LEU A 207 20.57 -5.69 -4.21
CA LEU A 207 19.30 -5.23 -4.73
C LEU A 207 19.50 -4.35 -5.97
N ALA A 208 18.47 -4.28 -6.81
CA ALA A 208 18.43 -3.40 -7.98
C ALA A 208 17.09 -2.65 -8.05
N THR A 209 17.01 -1.62 -8.90
CA THR A 209 15.82 -0.79 -9.04
C THR A 209 15.43 -0.59 -10.50
N PHE A 210 14.13 -0.39 -10.74
CA PHE A 210 13.63 0.21 -11.97
C PHE A 210 12.72 1.38 -11.63
N LEU A 211 13.10 2.59 -12.07
CA LEU A 211 12.32 3.79 -11.89
C LEU A 211 11.41 3.99 -13.11
N TYR A 212 10.14 4.29 -12.87
CA TYR A 212 9.12 4.32 -13.92
C TYR A 212 8.18 5.53 -13.84
N GLN A 213 8.35 6.41 -12.85
CA GLN A 213 7.46 7.57 -12.70
C GLN A 213 8.21 8.76 -12.10
N GLU A 214 8.00 9.93 -12.65
CA GLU A 214 8.24 11.21 -11.99
C GLU A 214 6.96 11.61 -11.24
N ALA A 215 7.05 11.76 -9.92
CA ALA A 215 5.91 12.10 -9.07
C ALA A 215 5.79 13.61 -8.85
N SER A 216 6.91 14.34 -8.93
CA SER A 216 6.93 15.81 -8.94
C SER A 216 6.39 16.34 -10.27
N PRO A 217 6.00 17.63 -10.34
CA PRO A 217 5.58 18.25 -11.59
C PRO A 217 6.62 18.08 -12.70
N THR A 218 6.19 17.58 -13.86
CA THR A 218 7.06 17.33 -15.01
C THR A 218 6.72 18.21 -16.19
N GLN A 219 7.71 18.46 -17.06
CA GLN A 219 7.52 19.12 -18.35
C GLN A 219 7.33 18.12 -19.50
N ALA A 220 7.44 16.81 -19.23
CA ALA A 220 7.19 15.79 -20.22
C ALA A 220 5.71 15.80 -20.65
N ASN A 221 5.45 15.47 -21.93
CA ASN A 221 4.10 15.39 -22.47
C ASN A 221 3.58 13.94 -22.48
N SER A 222 4.47 12.96 -22.39
CA SER A 222 4.11 11.55 -22.42
C SER A 222 4.86 10.75 -21.38
N GLN A 223 4.31 9.59 -21.02
CA GLN A 223 4.95 8.62 -20.14
C GLN A 223 6.27 8.09 -20.73
N GLU A 224 6.34 7.93 -22.05
CA GLU A 224 7.57 7.55 -22.74
C GLU A 224 8.67 8.61 -22.57
N GLU A 225 8.31 9.91 -22.68
CA GLU A 225 9.25 11.02 -22.39
C GLU A 225 9.71 11.01 -20.93
N VAL A 226 8.83 10.64 -19.97
CA VAL A 226 9.21 10.47 -18.57
C VAL A 226 10.26 9.37 -18.42
N LEU A 227 10.07 8.19 -19.02
CA LEU A 227 11.05 7.11 -18.98
C LEU A 227 12.39 7.53 -19.56
N ASN A 228 12.38 8.22 -20.72
CA ASN A 228 13.59 8.74 -21.36
C ASN A 228 14.30 9.80 -20.49
N LYS A 229 13.56 10.69 -19.85
CA LYS A 229 14.09 11.68 -18.91
C LYS A 229 14.75 10.99 -17.71
N LEU A 230 14.09 10.00 -17.09
CA LEU A 230 14.65 9.24 -15.98
C LEU A 230 15.97 8.56 -16.38
N ALA A 231 16.01 7.91 -17.53
CA ALA A 231 17.24 7.32 -18.06
C ALA A 231 18.36 8.35 -18.28
N SER A 232 18.02 9.55 -18.77
CA SER A 232 19.01 10.65 -18.98
C SER A 232 19.60 11.19 -17.68
N LEU A 233 18.87 11.04 -16.55
CA LEU A 233 19.29 11.42 -15.21
C LEU A 233 20.04 10.29 -14.46
N ASP A 234 20.44 9.23 -15.15
CA ASP A 234 21.16 8.06 -14.64
C ASP A 234 20.33 7.13 -13.73
N PHE A 235 19.01 7.22 -13.78
CA PHE A 235 18.16 6.20 -13.15
C PHE A 235 18.10 4.93 -14.00
N SER A 236 18.08 3.79 -13.35
CA SER A 236 17.78 2.52 -14.00
C SER A 236 16.32 2.50 -14.43
N VAL A 237 16.07 2.44 -15.73
CA VAL A 237 14.74 2.28 -16.34
C VAL A 237 14.69 0.92 -17.02
N ASN A 238 13.58 0.20 -16.89
CA ASN A 238 13.47 -1.09 -17.57
C ASN A 238 13.51 -0.89 -19.10
N PRO A 239 14.44 -1.53 -19.83
CA PRO A 239 14.57 -1.37 -21.27
C PRO A 239 13.42 -2.02 -22.04
N ILE A 240 12.65 -2.92 -21.41
CA ILE A 240 11.53 -3.63 -22.03
C ILE A 240 10.25 -2.84 -21.73
N HIS A 241 9.88 -1.97 -22.64
CA HIS A 241 8.59 -1.28 -22.67
C HIS A 241 8.13 -1.14 -24.12
N PHE A 242 6.85 -0.92 -24.33
CA PHE A 242 6.27 -0.93 -25.67
C PHE A 242 5.16 0.14 -25.81
N LEU A 243 5.28 0.98 -26.83
CA LEU A 243 4.23 1.95 -27.19
C LEU A 243 3.23 1.29 -28.14
N ALA A 244 1.97 1.25 -27.76
CA ALA A 244 0.88 0.60 -28.47
C ALA A 244 -0.21 1.60 -28.87
N ASP A 245 -0.63 1.57 -30.15
CA ASP A 245 -1.71 2.40 -30.67
C ASP A 245 -3.11 1.77 -30.51
N SER A 246 -3.14 0.50 -30.15
CA SER A 246 -4.37 -0.28 -30.00
C SER A 246 -4.29 -1.26 -28.86
N ILE A 247 -5.44 -1.69 -28.36
CA ILE A 247 -5.53 -2.72 -27.32
C ILE A 247 -5.10 -4.10 -27.85
N ASP A 248 -5.22 -4.33 -29.15
CA ASP A 248 -4.74 -5.58 -29.77
C ASP A 248 -3.21 -5.64 -29.76
N ALA A 249 -2.53 -4.52 -30.05
CA ALA A 249 -1.07 -4.43 -29.95
C ALA A 249 -0.60 -4.58 -28.48
N VAL A 250 -1.37 -4.08 -27.50
CA VAL A 250 -1.14 -4.33 -26.07
C VAL A 250 -1.21 -5.83 -25.78
N TRP A 251 -2.24 -6.51 -26.31
CA TRP A 251 -2.42 -7.94 -26.08
C TRP A 251 -1.29 -8.78 -26.69
N GLU A 252 -0.87 -8.48 -27.92
CA GLU A 252 0.27 -9.14 -28.57
C GLU A 252 1.57 -8.99 -27.73
N PHE A 253 1.79 -7.79 -27.18
CA PHE A 253 2.92 -7.57 -26.28
C PHE A 253 2.82 -8.41 -24.99
N ILE A 254 1.64 -8.50 -24.39
CA ILE A 254 1.38 -9.34 -23.20
C ILE A 254 1.68 -10.82 -23.51
N GLU A 255 1.19 -11.35 -24.63
CA GLU A 255 1.42 -12.75 -25.02
C GLU A 255 2.90 -13.04 -25.26
N LYS A 256 3.62 -12.11 -25.89
CA LYS A 256 5.06 -12.22 -26.09
C LYS A 256 5.80 -12.30 -24.76
N ILE A 257 5.55 -11.34 -23.86
CA ILE A 257 6.23 -11.31 -22.56
C ILE A 257 5.86 -12.50 -21.68
N ALA A 258 4.62 -13.00 -21.76
CA ALA A 258 4.23 -14.21 -21.04
C ALA A 258 5.07 -15.44 -21.42
N GLN A 259 5.54 -15.52 -22.66
CA GLN A 259 6.43 -16.60 -23.12
C GLN A 259 7.89 -16.39 -22.71
N GLU A 260 8.32 -15.14 -22.59
CA GLU A 260 9.71 -14.77 -22.30
C GLU A 260 10.00 -14.55 -20.80
N ARG A 261 8.95 -14.45 -19.94
CA ARG A 261 9.07 -14.04 -18.53
C ARG A 261 10.06 -14.86 -17.71
N ASP A 262 10.12 -16.19 -17.95
CA ASP A 262 10.97 -17.09 -17.18
C ASP A 262 12.47 -16.86 -17.47
N SER A 263 12.79 -16.34 -18.66
CA SER A 263 14.15 -16.01 -19.10
C SER A 263 14.66 -14.67 -18.54
N LEU A 264 13.79 -13.84 -17.98
CA LEU A 264 14.18 -12.55 -17.41
C LEU A 264 15.03 -12.75 -16.15
N PRO A 265 16.05 -11.90 -15.92
CA PRO A 265 16.91 -11.99 -14.73
C PRO A 265 16.23 -11.49 -13.45
N TYR A 266 14.97 -11.12 -13.51
CA TYR A 266 14.10 -10.68 -12.42
C TYR A 266 12.69 -11.24 -12.60
N GLU A 267 11.90 -11.20 -11.50
CA GLU A 267 10.51 -11.65 -11.54
C GLU A 267 9.57 -10.51 -11.93
N ILE A 268 8.53 -10.87 -12.69
CA ILE A 268 7.42 -10.00 -13.05
C ILE A 268 6.10 -10.72 -12.78
N ASP A 269 5.09 -9.98 -12.31
CA ASP A 269 3.76 -10.52 -12.02
C ASP A 269 2.69 -10.08 -13.04
N GLY A 270 3.10 -9.30 -14.07
CA GLY A 270 2.18 -8.80 -15.08
C GLY A 270 2.78 -7.72 -15.97
N ILE A 271 1.88 -6.98 -16.61
CA ILE A 271 2.19 -5.82 -17.45
C ILE A 271 1.36 -4.63 -16.95
N VAL A 272 1.98 -3.46 -16.80
CA VAL A 272 1.29 -2.21 -16.51
C VAL A 272 1.01 -1.49 -17.82
N ILE A 273 -0.26 -1.24 -18.10
CA ILE A 273 -0.72 -0.50 -19.27
C ILE A 273 -1.13 0.89 -18.80
N LYS A 274 -0.52 1.93 -19.35
CA LYS A 274 -0.79 3.34 -19.02
C LYS A 274 -1.17 4.09 -20.29
N VAL A 275 -2.10 5.03 -20.19
CA VAL A 275 -2.29 6.04 -21.24
C VAL A 275 -0.97 6.80 -21.42
N ASN A 276 -0.45 6.92 -22.65
CA ASN A 276 0.85 7.53 -22.86
C ASN A 276 0.84 9.06 -22.70
N ASP A 277 -0.22 9.73 -23.12
CA ASP A 277 -0.37 11.19 -23.03
C ASP A 277 -0.66 11.63 -21.59
N LEU A 278 0.22 12.47 -21.00
CA LEU A 278 0.09 12.91 -19.60
C LEU A 278 -1.07 13.89 -19.39
N ALA A 279 -1.44 14.68 -20.39
CA ALA A 279 -2.60 15.56 -20.28
C ALA A 279 -3.90 14.75 -20.21
N VAL A 280 -3.98 13.67 -21.01
CA VAL A 280 -5.11 12.73 -20.94
C VAL A 280 -5.12 11.97 -19.60
N GLN A 281 -3.96 11.58 -19.05
CA GLN A 281 -3.89 10.99 -17.71
C GLN A 281 -4.47 11.94 -16.65
N GLU A 282 -4.11 13.22 -16.72
CA GLU A 282 -4.56 14.24 -15.80
C GLU A 282 -6.08 14.47 -15.91
N GLU A 283 -6.63 14.46 -17.10
CA GLU A 283 -8.07 14.64 -17.34
C GLU A 283 -8.89 13.43 -16.87
N LEU A 284 -8.43 12.22 -17.11
CA LEU A 284 -9.03 10.99 -16.60
C LEU A 284 -9.00 10.92 -15.07
N GLY A 285 -7.89 11.38 -14.47
CA GLY A 285 -7.72 11.49 -13.02
C GLY A 285 -7.71 10.14 -12.31
N PHE A 286 -8.19 10.15 -11.07
CA PHE A 286 -8.10 9.04 -10.14
C PHE A 286 -9.47 8.65 -9.59
N THR A 287 -9.61 7.39 -9.21
CA THR A 287 -10.61 6.96 -8.23
C THR A 287 -10.03 7.14 -6.83
N VAL A 288 -10.82 6.79 -5.82
CA VAL A 288 -10.36 6.73 -4.42
C VAL A 288 -9.12 5.82 -4.24
N LYS A 289 -8.97 4.78 -5.06
CA LYS A 289 -7.97 3.72 -4.87
C LYS A 289 -6.93 3.64 -5.98
N ALA A 290 -7.26 4.06 -7.20
CA ALA A 290 -6.43 3.80 -8.37
C ALA A 290 -6.55 4.89 -9.43
N PRO A 291 -5.52 5.11 -10.28
CA PRO A 291 -5.62 5.94 -11.46
C PRO A 291 -6.62 5.32 -12.45
N LYS A 292 -7.40 6.18 -13.13
CA LYS A 292 -8.34 5.73 -14.17
C LYS A 292 -7.64 5.47 -15.51
N TRP A 293 -6.44 5.98 -15.68
CA TRP A 293 -5.64 5.95 -16.90
C TRP A 293 -4.61 4.81 -16.95
N ALA A 294 -4.56 3.99 -15.90
CA ALA A 294 -3.65 2.84 -15.85
C ALA A 294 -4.38 1.59 -15.33
N ILE A 295 -3.92 0.43 -15.81
CA ILE A 295 -4.38 -0.88 -15.38
C ILE A 295 -3.21 -1.85 -15.38
N ALA A 296 -3.19 -2.80 -14.44
CA ALA A 296 -2.19 -3.85 -14.36
C ALA A 296 -2.80 -5.18 -14.83
N TYR A 297 -2.38 -5.67 -15.99
CA TYR A 297 -2.71 -7.03 -16.40
C TYR A 297 -1.84 -8.01 -15.62
N LYS A 298 -2.46 -8.94 -14.93
CA LYS A 298 -1.80 -10.01 -14.17
C LYS A 298 -1.71 -11.28 -14.99
N PHE A 299 -0.52 -11.90 -15.03
CA PHE A 299 -0.39 -13.21 -15.64
C PHE A 299 -1.22 -14.26 -14.91
N PRO A 300 -1.68 -15.32 -15.60
CA PRO A 300 -2.33 -16.43 -14.93
C PRO A 300 -1.48 -16.96 -13.79
N ALA A 301 -2.11 -17.17 -12.65
CA ALA A 301 -1.44 -17.71 -11.46
C ALA A 301 -1.00 -19.17 -11.72
N GLU A 302 0.10 -19.57 -11.09
CA GLU A 302 0.52 -20.97 -11.07
C GLU A 302 -0.55 -21.83 -10.37
N GLU A 303 -0.88 -22.98 -10.97
CA GLU A 303 -1.85 -23.94 -10.43
C GLU A 303 -1.14 -25.24 -10.02
N LYS A 304 -1.50 -25.79 -8.85
CA LYS A 304 -1.00 -27.09 -8.37
C LYS A 304 -2.12 -27.93 -7.80
N GLU A 305 -1.97 -29.24 -7.94
CA GLU A 305 -2.85 -30.20 -7.28
C GLU A 305 -2.45 -30.42 -5.83
N ALA A 306 -3.43 -30.43 -4.92
CA ALA A 306 -3.27 -30.79 -3.53
C ALA A 306 -4.48 -31.61 -3.06
N GLN A 307 -4.32 -32.48 -2.06
CA GLN A 307 -5.43 -33.21 -1.47
C GLN A 307 -5.99 -32.43 -0.29
N LEU A 308 -7.32 -32.29 -0.21
CA LEU A 308 -8.04 -31.74 0.91
C LEU A 308 -8.02 -32.73 2.07
N LEU A 309 -7.43 -32.34 3.20
CA LEU A 309 -7.32 -33.17 4.41
C LEU A 309 -8.45 -32.89 5.39
N SER A 310 -8.77 -31.62 5.62
CA SER A 310 -9.84 -31.14 6.51
C SER A 310 -10.19 -29.70 6.19
N VAL A 311 -11.27 -29.20 6.79
CA VAL A 311 -11.66 -27.78 6.72
C VAL A 311 -11.74 -27.22 8.14
N ASP A 312 -11.04 -26.12 8.40
CA ASP A 312 -11.13 -25.33 9.61
C ASP A 312 -12.14 -24.19 9.41
N TRP A 313 -13.00 -23.98 10.40
CA TRP A 313 -13.95 -22.89 10.43
C TRP A 313 -13.51 -21.86 11.44
N THR A 314 -13.15 -20.67 10.99
CA THR A 314 -12.64 -19.58 11.84
C THR A 314 -13.61 -18.41 11.90
N VAL A 315 -13.74 -17.79 13.07
CA VAL A 315 -14.65 -16.66 13.31
C VAL A 315 -13.84 -15.37 13.32
N GLY A 316 -14.12 -14.48 12.37
CA GLY A 316 -13.50 -13.17 12.31
C GLY A 316 -14.16 -12.14 13.24
N ARG A 317 -13.56 -10.96 13.37
CA ARG A 317 -14.01 -9.88 14.27
C ARG A 317 -15.46 -9.42 14.06
N THR A 318 -15.99 -9.56 12.85
CA THR A 318 -17.38 -9.21 12.52
C THR A 318 -18.35 -10.39 12.63
N GLY A 319 -17.91 -11.50 13.22
CA GLY A 319 -18.69 -12.73 13.35
C GLY A 319 -18.74 -13.60 12.10
N VAL A 320 -18.15 -13.20 10.98
CA VAL A 320 -18.09 -14.02 9.76
C VAL A 320 -17.35 -15.32 10.05
N VAL A 321 -17.96 -16.44 9.69
CA VAL A 321 -17.35 -17.77 9.78
C VAL A 321 -16.77 -18.15 8.43
N THR A 322 -15.45 -18.25 8.34
CA THR A 322 -14.71 -18.47 7.10
C THR A 322 -14.11 -19.87 7.06
N PRO A 323 -14.39 -20.68 6.00
CA PRO A 323 -13.79 -21.98 5.80
C PRO A 323 -12.37 -21.85 5.22
N THR A 324 -11.44 -22.61 5.78
CA THR A 324 -10.06 -22.75 5.30
C THR A 324 -9.74 -24.22 5.11
N ALA A 325 -9.34 -24.60 3.90
CA ALA A 325 -8.89 -25.94 3.58
C ALA A 325 -7.49 -26.20 4.16
N ASN A 326 -7.32 -27.30 4.88
CA ASN A 326 -6.04 -27.89 5.21
C ASN A 326 -5.69 -28.90 4.10
N LEU A 327 -4.52 -28.76 3.50
CA LEU A 327 -4.10 -29.45 2.30
C LEU A 327 -2.82 -30.25 2.51
N THR A 328 -2.59 -31.26 1.69
CA THR A 328 -1.25 -31.79 1.54
C THR A 328 -0.31 -30.67 1.08
N PRO A 329 0.88 -30.51 1.71
CA PRO A 329 1.79 -29.43 1.35
C PRO A 329 2.24 -29.53 -0.12
N VAL A 330 2.14 -28.41 -0.86
CA VAL A 330 2.58 -28.30 -2.24
C VAL A 330 3.43 -27.04 -2.43
N GLN A 331 4.39 -27.11 -3.35
CA GLN A 331 5.17 -25.94 -3.77
C GLN A 331 4.38 -25.14 -4.80
N LEU A 332 4.11 -23.87 -4.50
CA LEU A 332 3.30 -22.99 -5.34
C LEU A 332 3.89 -21.58 -5.32
N ALA A 333 4.34 -21.09 -6.47
CA ALA A 333 4.97 -19.79 -6.63
C ALA A 333 6.02 -19.50 -5.53
N GLY A 334 7.01 -20.41 -5.40
CA GLY A 334 8.13 -20.29 -4.46
C GLY A 334 7.81 -20.48 -2.97
N THR A 335 6.59 -20.84 -2.58
CA THR A 335 6.23 -21.10 -1.18
C THR A 335 5.57 -22.46 -0.99
N THR A 336 5.75 -23.05 0.20
CA THR A 336 5.02 -24.25 0.58
C THR A 336 3.62 -23.85 1.07
N VAL A 337 2.59 -24.27 0.33
CA VAL A 337 1.19 -24.04 0.67
C VAL A 337 0.61 -25.31 1.27
N SER A 338 0.08 -25.22 2.50
CA SER A 338 -0.65 -26.28 3.21
C SER A 338 -2.04 -25.85 3.64
N ARG A 339 -2.39 -24.58 3.41
CA ARG A 339 -3.71 -24.02 3.72
C ARG A 339 -4.17 -23.11 2.57
N ALA A 340 -5.46 -23.19 2.22
CA ALA A 340 -6.06 -22.35 1.19
C ALA A 340 -7.47 -21.92 1.59
N THR A 341 -7.88 -20.72 1.22
CA THR A 341 -9.24 -20.25 1.49
C THR A 341 -10.26 -21.00 0.63
N LEU A 342 -11.41 -21.28 1.24
CA LEU A 342 -12.63 -21.76 0.56
C LEU A 342 -13.68 -20.65 0.49
N HIS A 343 -13.31 -19.41 0.78
CA HIS A 343 -14.11 -18.20 0.76
C HIS A 343 -15.34 -18.25 1.66
N ASN A 344 -16.38 -19.01 1.29
CA ASN A 344 -17.65 -19.15 2.01
C ASN A 344 -18.35 -20.47 1.65
N VAL A 345 -19.52 -20.71 2.24
CA VAL A 345 -20.32 -21.93 2.04
C VAL A 345 -20.81 -22.05 0.59
N ASP A 346 -21.25 -20.94 0.00
CA ASP A 346 -21.76 -20.92 -1.38
C ASP A 346 -20.68 -21.31 -2.38
N TYR A 347 -19.43 -20.86 -2.13
CA TYR A 347 -18.28 -21.25 -2.96
C TYR A 347 -18.00 -22.75 -2.88
N ILE A 348 -18.10 -23.34 -1.66
CA ILE A 348 -17.95 -24.79 -1.47
C ILE A 348 -19.03 -25.53 -2.26
N ALA A 349 -20.29 -25.07 -2.20
CA ALA A 349 -21.40 -25.67 -2.92
C ALA A 349 -21.28 -25.50 -4.44
N GLU A 350 -20.92 -24.29 -4.92
CA GLU A 350 -20.74 -24.01 -6.35
C GLU A 350 -19.66 -24.88 -6.99
N LYS A 351 -18.55 -25.09 -6.26
CA LYS A 351 -17.43 -25.91 -6.74
C LYS A 351 -17.58 -27.39 -6.41
N ASP A 352 -18.67 -27.80 -5.76
CA ASP A 352 -18.94 -29.17 -5.30
C ASP A 352 -17.73 -29.79 -4.57
N ILE A 353 -17.14 -29.01 -3.62
CA ILE A 353 -15.96 -29.46 -2.89
C ILE A 353 -16.39 -30.44 -1.79
N ARG A 354 -15.80 -31.64 -1.80
CA ARG A 354 -16.11 -32.74 -0.87
C ARG A 354 -14.90 -33.19 -0.07
N GLN A 355 -15.14 -34.00 0.94
CA GLN A 355 -14.06 -34.54 1.78
C GLN A 355 -13.08 -35.39 0.94
N LYS A 356 -11.77 -35.19 1.21
CA LYS A 356 -10.66 -35.88 0.55
C LYS A 356 -10.54 -35.65 -0.96
N ASP A 357 -11.22 -34.61 -1.49
CA ASP A 357 -11.05 -34.24 -2.89
C ASP A 357 -9.60 -33.84 -3.21
N THR A 358 -9.18 -34.16 -4.43
CA THR A 358 -8.02 -33.53 -5.03
C THR A 358 -8.46 -32.21 -5.62
N VAL A 359 -7.86 -31.11 -5.18
CA VAL A 359 -8.21 -29.76 -5.59
C VAL A 359 -7.04 -29.08 -6.31
N ILE A 360 -7.36 -28.16 -7.21
CA ILE A 360 -6.40 -27.24 -7.79
C ILE A 360 -6.29 -26.02 -6.88
N VAL A 361 -5.07 -25.71 -6.47
CA VAL A 361 -4.73 -24.57 -5.62
C VAL A 361 -3.95 -23.55 -6.44
N TYR A 362 -4.27 -22.28 -6.25
CA TYR A 362 -3.58 -21.15 -6.86
C TYR A 362 -3.41 -20.03 -5.81
N LYS A 363 -2.62 -19.01 -6.11
CA LYS A 363 -2.55 -17.80 -5.27
C LYS A 363 -3.42 -16.69 -5.86
N ALA A 364 -4.54 -16.38 -5.19
CA ALA A 364 -5.37 -15.25 -5.57
C ALA A 364 -4.59 -13.93 -5.37
N GLY A 365 -4.48 -13.13 -6.44
CA GLY A 365 -3.69 -11.90 -6.45
C GLY A 365 -2.21 -12.11 -6.13
N ASP A 366 -1.64 -13.27 -6.49
CA ASP A 366 -0.26 -13.71 -6.22
C ASP A 366 0.13 -13.84 -4.75
N ILE A 367 -0.81 -13.68 -3.81
CA ILE A 367 -0.55 -13.65 -2.37
C ILE A 367 -1.30 -14.74 -1.62
N ILE A 368 -2.64 -14.80 -1.76
CA ILE A 368 -3.50 -15.62 -0.89
C ILE A 368 -3.79 -16.98 -1.55
N PRO A 369 -3.35 -18.11 -0.95
CA PRO A 369 -3.72 -19.42 -1.47
C PRO A 369 -5.24 -19.63 -1.40
N ALA A 370 -5.81 -20.07 -2.51
CA ALA A 370 -7.24 -20.39 -2.64
C ALA A 370 -7.43 -21.69 -3.43
N VAL A 371 -8.52 -22.37 -3.17
CA VAL A 371 -8.93 -23.53 -3.99
C VAL A 371 -9.66 -23.01 -5.22
N LEU A 372 -9.19 -23.36 -6.41
CA LEU A 372 -9.80 -22.93 -7.67
C LEU A 372 -10.96 -23.83 -8.10
N ARG A 373 -10.72 -25.15 -8.08
CA ARG A 373 -11.67 -26.18 -8.55
C ARG A 373 -11.28 -27.57 -8.03
N VAL A 374 -12.21 -28.49 -8.11
CA VAL A 374 -11.98 -29.91 -7.85
C VAL A 374 -11.46 -30.60 -9.11
N VAL A 375 -10.63 -31.63 -8.93
CA VAL A 375 -10.22 -32.57 -9.98
C VAL A 375 -11.16 -33.79 -9.92
N GLU A 376 -12.33 -33.69 -10.55
CA GLU A 376 -13.41 -34.70 -10.46
C GLU A 376 -12.94 -36.11 -10.81
N SER A 377 -12.05 -36.24 -11.79
CA SER A 377 -11.48 -37.54 -12.21
C SER A 377 -10.65 -38.25 -11.13
N LYS A 378 -10.26 -37.52 -10.07
CA LYS A 378 -9.49 -38.02 -8.91
C LYS A 378 -10.31 -38.10 -7.64
N ARG A 379 -11.63 -37.87 -7.70
CA ARG A 379 -12.52 -37.94 -6.54
C ARG A 379 -12.56 -39.36 -5.99
N VAL A 380 -12.32 -39.48 -4.69
CA VAL A 380 -12.28 -40.75 -3.97
C VAL A 380 -13.38 -40.89 -2.91
N SER A 381 -14.09 -39.81 -2.60
CA SER A 381 -15.17 -39.78 -1.61
C SER A 381 -16.37 -38.98 -2.13
N GLU A 382 -17.59 -39.51 -1.88
CA GLU A 382 -18.84 -38.79 -2.15
C GLU A 382 -19.35 -38.02 -0.90
N GLU A 383 -18.60 -38.08 0.18
CA GLU A 383 -18.97 -37.45 1.46
C GLU A 383 -18.83 -35.93 1.36
N THR A 384 -19.92 -35.22 1.63
CA THR A 384 -19.95 -33.75 1.63
C THR A 384 -19.20 -33.19 2.82
N LEU A 385 -18.75 -31.92 2.72
CA LEU A 385 -18.18 -31.20 3.86
C LEU A 385 -19.27 -30.90 4.88
N GLU A 386 -18.95 -31.08 6.15
CA GLU A 386 -19.83 -30.69 7.24
C GLU A 386 -19.78 -29.17 7.43
N ILE A 387 -20.93 -28.52 7.25
CA ILE A 387 -21.08 -27.08 7.46
C ILE A 387 -21.57 -26.86 8.88
N PRO A 388 -20.88 -26.07 9.72
CA PRO A 388 -21.28 -25.88 11.11
C PRO A 388 -22.61 -25.12 11.21
N SER A 389 -23.53 -25.60 12.03
CA SER A 389 -24.75 -24.88 12.40
C SER A 389 -24.56 -24.02 13.65
N HIS A 390 -23.47 -24.22 14.38
CA HIS A 390 -23.11 -23.48 15.58
C HIS A 390 -21.71 -22.91 15.49
N CYS A 391 -21.51 -21.77 16.16
CA CYS A 391 -20.24 -21.07 16.19
C CYS A 391 -19.13 -21.95 16.80
N PRO A 392 -18.00 -22.17 16.11
CA PRO A 392 -16.92 -23.01 16.63
C PRO A 392 -16.21 -22.44 17.87
N SER A 393 -16.49 -21.18 18.23
CA SER A 393 -15.88 -20.51 19.39
C SER A 393 -16.80 -20.37 20.59
N CYS A 394 -18.11 -20.13 20.42
CA CYS A 394 -19.04 -19.85 21.51
C CYS A 394 -20.32 -20.71 21.48
N GLU A 395 -20.41 -21.63 20.54
CA GLU A 395 -21.54 -22.57 20.39
C GLU A 395 -22.92 -21.92 20.14
N SER A 396 -22.98 -20.60 19.95
CA SER A 396 -24.21 -19.91 19.55
C SER A 396 -24.62 -20.34 18.13
N GLU A 397 -25.91 -20.40 17.85
CA GLU A 397 -26.44 -20.70 16.53
C GLU A 397 -25.90 -19.70 15.49
N LEU A 398 -25.48 -20.19 14.35
CA LEU A 398 -25.02 -19.37 13.22
C LEU A 398 -26.21 -18.93 12.38
N VAL A 399 -26.17 -17.69 11.89
CA VAL A 399 -27.21 -17.12 11.03
C VAL A 399 -26.67 -16.84 9.64
N HIS A 400 -27.56 -16.93 8.67
CA HIS A 400 -27.32 -16.51 7.29
C HIS A 400 -28.28 -15.37 6.98
N PHE A 401 -27.76 -14.18 6.66
CA PHE A 401 -28.59 -13.04 6.27
C PHE A 401 -28.96 -13.14 4.79
N GLU A 402 -30.18 -12.77 4.42
CA GLU A 402 -30.67 -12.88 3.03
C GLU A 402 -29.82 -12.14 2.00
N ASP A 403 -29.18 -11.05 2.42
CA ASP A 403 -28.34 -10.22 1.56
C ASP A 403 -26.85 -10.56 1.64
N GLU A 404 -26.44 -11.63 2.34
CA GLU A 404 -25.03 -11.99 2.55
C GLU A 404 -24.77 -13.48 2.32
N VAL A 405 -23.67 -13.76 1.62
CA VAL A 405 -23.19 -15.14 1.40
C VAL A 405 -22.47 -15.76 2.61
N ALA A 406 -22.27 -15.02 3.68
CA ALA A 406 -21.47 -15.44 4.84
C ALA A 406 -22.32 -15.97 5.98
N LEU A 407 -21.94 -17.12 6.56
CA LEU A 407 -22.41 -17.55 7.87
C LEU A 407 -21.87 -16.63 8.96
N ARG A 408 -22.69 -16.30 9.97
CA ARG A 408 -22.31 -15.38 11.03
C ARG A 408 -22.66 -15.88 12.42
N CYS A 409 -21.73 -15.67 13.34
CA CYS A 409 -22.00 -15.64 14.77
C CYS A 409 -22.44 -14.22 15.16
N ILE A 410 -23.66 -14.08 15.67
CA ILE A 410 -24.23 -12.79 16.10
C ILE A 410 -24.04 -12.53 17.60
N ASN A 411 -23.38 -13.43 18.33
CA ASN A 411 -23.13 -13.26 19.76
C ASN A 411 -22.04 -12.21 19.99
N PRO A 412 -22.34 -11.04 20.58
CA PRO A 412 -21.35 -9.97 20.84
C PRO A 412 -20.31 -10.38 21.89
N LEU A 413 -20.60 -11.40 22.70
CA LEU A 413 -19.70 -11.95 23.73
C LEU A 413 -18.88 -13.14 23.20
N CYS A 414 -18.87 -13.37 21.89
CA CYS A 414 -18.08 -14.45 21.30
C CYS A 414 -16.57 -14.22 21.53
N PRO A 415 -15.86 -15.14 22.19
CA PRO A 415 -14.44 -14.99 22.49
C PRO A 415 -13.58 -14.71 21.25
N ALA A 416 -13.87 -15.38 20.12
CA ALA A 416 -13.14 -15.15 18.88
C ALA A 416 -13.35 -13.72 18.35
N GLN A 417 -14.59 -13.21 18.35
CA GLN A 417 -14.87 -11.83 17.91
C GLN A 417 -14.16 -10.80 18.79
N ILE A 418 -14.16 -11.00 20.11
CA ILE A 418 -13.46 -10.10 21.04
C ILE A 418 -11.95 -10.14 20.79
N LYS A 419 -11.34 -11.32 20.73
CA LYS A 419 -9.90 -11.48 20.45
C LYS A 419 -9.51 -10.81 19.14
N GLU A 420 -10.23 -11.06 18.06
CA GLU A 420 -9.99 -10.46 16.74
C GLU A 420 -10.22 -8.94 16.75
N GLY A 421 -11.18 -8.45 17.54
CA GLY A 421 -11.39 -7.02 17.78
C GLY A 421 -10.19 -6.36 18.47
N LEU A 422 -9.63 -6.97 19.50
CA LEU A 422 -8.44 -6.53 20.22
C LEU A 422 -7.20 -6.54 19.30
N ILE A 423 -7.02 -7.58 18.48
CA ILE A 423 -5.93 -7.68 17.50
C ILE A 423 -6.04 -6.54 16.47
N HIS A 424 -7.24 -6.31 15.95
CA HIS A 424 -7.48 -5.20 15.02
C HIS A 424 -7.19 -3.85 15.66
N PHE A 425 -7.68 -3.61 16.88
CA PHE A 425 -7.45 -2.37 17.63
C PHE A 425 -5.95 -2.10 17.83
N ALA A 426 -5.17 -3.12 18.16
CA ALA A 426 -3.73 -3.02 18.37
C ALA A 426 -2.93 -2.93 17.06
N SER A 427 -3.55 -3.16 15.90
CA SER A 427 -2.88 -3.24 14.61
C SER A 427 -2.20 -1.92 14.22
N ARG A 428 -1.24 -2.00 13.27
CA ARG A 428 -0.41 -0.88 12.82
C ARG A 428 -1.23 0.31 12.29
N ASP A 429 -2.29 0.01 11.54
CA ASP A 429 -3.13 1.03 10.90
C ASP A 429 -4.18 1.63 11.85
N ALA A 430 -4.44 0.96 12.99
CA ALA A 430 -5.27 1.43 14.08
C ALA A 430 -4.41 2.09 15.17
N MET A 431 -4.48 1.63 16.41
CA MET A 431 -3.76 2.24 17.54
C MET A 431 -2.27 1.89 17.61
N ASN A 432 -1.75 1.03 16.72
CA ASN A 432 -0.33 0.69 16.55
C ASN A 432 0.37 0.30 17.87
N ILE A 433 -0.23 -0.58 18.65
CA ILE A 433 0.33 -1.04 19.93
C ILE A 433 1.36 -2.15 19.65
N THR A 434 2.61 -1.75 19.43
CA THR A 434 3.69 -2.69 19.12
C THR A 434 3.92 -3.68 20.24
N GLY A 435 3.84 -4.98 19.92
CA GLY A 435 4.01 -6.06 20.88
C GLY A 435 2.69 -6.68 21.35
N LEU A 436 1.53 -6.07 21.10
CA LEU A 436 0.21 -6.63 21.37
C LEU A 436 -0.34 -7.38 20.14
N GLY A 437 0.40 -8.38 19.67
CA GLY A 437 -0.01 -9.23 18.55
C GLY A 437 -0.93 -10.39 18.97
N PRO A 438 -1.39 -11.24 18.00
CA PRO A 438 -2.37 -12.31 18.26
C PRO A 438 -2.03 -13.22 19.45
N ALA A 439 -0.78 -13.68 19.53
CA ALA A 439 -0.33 -14.57 20.62
C ALA A 439 -0.35 -13.90 22.01
N VAL A 440 -0.16 -12.57 22.08
CA VAL A 440 -0.22 -11.84 23.37
C VAL A 440 -1.67 -11.51 23.71
N VAL A 441 -2.49 -11.13 22.73
CA VAL A 441 -3.94 -10.93 22.91
C VAL A 441 -4.60 -12.19 23.45
N GLU A 442 -4.26 -13.36 22.89
CA GLU A 442 -4.75 -14.64 23.39
C GLU A 442 -4.41 -14.84 24.89
N LYS A 443 -3.15 -14.60 25.28
CA LYS A 443 -2.71 -14.75 26.67
C LYS A 443 -3.39 -13.79 27.63
N VAL A 444 -3.54 -12.50 27.28
CA VAL A 444 -4.21 -11.53 28.18
C VAL A 444 -5.70 -11.77 28.27
N PHE A 445 -6.32 -12.25 27.19
CA PHE A 445 -7.74 -12.59 27.18
C PHE A 445 -8.02 -13.86 27.99
N ASP A 446 -7.25 -14.95 27.80
CA ASP A 446 -7.43 -16.22 28.47
C ASP A 446 -7.17 -16.11 29.98
N LYS A 447 -6.30 -15.21 30.41
CA LYS A 447 -6.12 -14.85 31.83
C LYS A 447 -7.16 -13.85 32.36
N ALA A 448 -8.15 -13.49 31.56
CA ALA A 448 -9.20 -12.51 31.90
C ALA A 448 -8.67 -11.13 32.33
N LEU A 449 -7.44 -10.76 31.92
CA LEU A 449 -6.85 -9.44 32.15
C LEU A 449 -7.47 -8.37 31.26
N VAL A 450 -7.90 -8.76 30.05
CA VAL A 450 -8.52 -7.85 29.06
C VAL A 450 -9.79 -8.50 28.54
N LYS A 451 -10.91 -7.76 28.54
CA LYS A 451 -12.22 -8.21 28.02
C LYS A 451 -12.72 -7.36 26.85
N ASP A 452 -12.19 -6.14 26.71
CA ASP A 452 -12.54 -5.14 25.72
C ASP A 452 -11.35 -4.23 25.44
N VAL A 453 -11.49 -3.30 24.51
CA VAL A 453 -10.40 -2.39 24.11
C VAL A 453 -10.00 -1.41 25.23
N ALA A 454 -10.93 -1.01 26.12
CA ALA A 454 -10.62 -0.16 27.27
C ALA A 454 -9.76 -0.91 28.30
N GLY A 455 -9.95 -2.21 28.44
CA GLY A 455 -9.14 -3.09 29.29
C GLY A 455 -7.66 -3.10 28.92
N ILE A 456 -7.30 -2.84 27.65
CA ILE A 456 -5.90 -2.74 27.22
C ILE A 456 -5.18 -1.63 28.00
N TYR A 457 -5.84 -0.51 28.20
CA TYR A 457 -5.26 0.67 28.86
C TYR A 457 -5.19 0.58 30.38
N ARG A 458 -5.82 -0.47 30.96
CA ARG A 458 -5.78 -0.80 32.40
C ARG A 458 -4.66 -1.78 32.76
N LEU A 459 -4.01 -2.39 31.75
CA LEU A 459 -2.91 -3.33 31.98
C LEU A 459 -1.74 -2.62 32.67
N SER A 460 -1.28 -3.23 33.76
CA SER A 460 -0.04 -2.83 34.47
C SER A 460 1.16 -3.66 34.01
N VAL A 461 2.38 -3.22 34.38
CA VAL A 461 3.59 -4.01 34.13
C VAL A 461 3.54 -5.32 34.90
N GLU A 462 2.96 -5.32 36.12
CA GLU A 462 2.78 -6.49 36.97
C GLU A 462 1.88 -7.52 36.29
N ASP A 463 0.75 -7.09 35.66
CA ASP A 463 -0.14 -7.99 34.90
C ASP A 463 0.62 -8.65 33.75
N LEU A 464 1.40 -7.87 33.01
CA LEU A 464 2.18 -8.36 31.87
C LEU A 464 3.27 -9.35 32.28
N LEU A 465 3.87 -9.16 33.47
CA LEU A 465 4.86 -10.10 34.01
C LEU A 465 4.25 -11.46 34.37
N THR A 466 2.94 -11.56 34.55
CA THR A 466 2.25 -12.84 34.78
C THR A 466 2.19 -13.70 33.52
N LEU A 467 2.40 -13.12 32.33
CA LEU A 467 2.28 -13.82 31.04
C LEU A 467 3.51 -14.68 30.76
N ASP A 468 3.28 -15.91 30.30
CA ASP A 468 4.36 -16.81 29.90
C ASP A 468 5.26 -16.21 28.82
N GLY A 469 6.57 -16.22 29.06
CA GLY A 469 7.58 -15.67 28.15
C GLY A 469 7.83 -14.15 28.30
N PHE A 470 7.11 -13.45 29.19
CA PHE A 470 7.37 -12.06 29.51
C PHE A 470 8.42 -11.93 30.62
N LYS A 471 9.31 -10.96 30.44
CA LYS A 471 10.29 -10.50 31.41
C LYS A 471 10.20 -8.99 31.51
N GLU A 472 10.86 -8.36 32.47
CA GLU A 472 10.82 -6.91 32.71
C GLU A 472 10.97 -6.09 31.41
N LYS A 473 11.96 -6.43 30.55
CA LYS A 473 12.20 -5.68 29.31
C LYS A 473 11.00 -5.77 28.35
N SER A 474 10.41 -6.93 28.16
CA SER A 474 9.26 -7.12 27.25
C SER A 474 7.98 -6.53 27.82
N ALA A 475 7.75 -6.67 29.13
CA ALA A 475 6.61 -6.09 29.81
C ALA A 475 6.64 -4.55 29.76
N ASN A 476 7.75 -3.94 30.10
CA ASN A 476 7.93 -2.48 30.01
C ASN A 476 7.80 -1.97 28.55
N LYS A 477 8.35 -2.69 27.56
CA LYS A 477 8.21 -2.32 26.15
C LYS A 477 6.77 -2.30 25.70
N LEU A 478 5.99 -3.32 26.05
CA LEU A 478 4.56 -3.39 25.71
C LEU A 478 3.77 -2.32 26.46
N TYR A 479 4.00 -2.17 27.76
CA TYR A 479 3.34 -1.13 28.56
C TYR A 479 3.59 0.28 27.98
N ASN A 480 4.84 0.61 27.63
CA ASN A 480 5.17 1.88 27.02
C ASN A 480 4.48 2.07 25.65
N ALA A 481 4.37 1.01 24.84
CA ALA A 481 3.63 1.05 23.57
C ALA A 481 2.13 1.32 23.77
N ILE A 482 1.52 0.74 24.82
CA ILE A 482 0.13 1.00 25.20
C ILE A 482 -0.02 2.47 25.61
N GLN A 483 0.86 2.99 26.48
CA GLN A 483 0.79 4.40 26.91
C GLN A 483 1.00 5.37 25.72
N ALA A 484 1.97 5.10 24.85
CA ALA A 484 2.23 5.94 23.67
C ALA A 484 1.04 5.95 22.71
N SER A 485 0.28 4.86 22.61
CA SER A 485 -0.88 4.78 21.71
C SER A 485 -2.02 5.74 22.11
N LYS A 486 -2.06 6.21 23.36
CA LYS A 486 -3.05 7.17 23.83
C LYS A 486 -2.98 8.52 23.10
N GLU A 487 -1.80 8.87 22.60
CA GLU A 487 -1.55 10.12 21.86
C GLU A 487 -1.95 10.04 20.37
N ASN A 488 -2.42 8.89 19.90
CA ASN A 488 -2.82 8.75 18.49
C ASN A 488 -4.04 9.61 18.17
N SER A 489 -4.10 10.09 16.93
CA SER A 489 -5.22 10.89 16.41
C SER A 489 -6.50 10.07 16.31
N ALA A 490 -7.65 10.69 16.52
CA ALA A 490 -8.97 10.05 16.65
C ALA A 490 -9.40 9.20 15.45
N GLU A 491 -8.91 9.47 14.23
CA GLU A 491 -9.22 8.59 13.06
C GLU A 491 -8.62 7.19 13.21
N LYS A 492 -7.50 7.07 13.94
CA LYS A 492 -6.89 5.79 14.27
C LYS A 492 -7.73 5.02 15.30
N LEU A 493 -8.24 5.74 16.29
CA LEU A 493 -9.16 5.19 17.28
C LEU A 493 -10.46 4.71 16.60
N LEU A 494 -11.09 5.56 15.80
CA LEU A 494 -12.34 5.24 15.09
C LEU A 494 -12.19 4.00 14.20
N PHE A 495 -11.08 3.93 13.46
CA PHE A 495 -10.76 2.72 12.68
C PHE A 495 -10.53 1.51 13.57
N GLY A 496 -9.83 1.70 14.70
CA GLY A 496 -9.52 0.65 15.68
C GLY A 496 -10.76 0.04 16.35
N LEU A 497 -11.84 0.81 16.54
CA LEU A 497 -13.11 0.29 17.05
C LEU A 497 -13.74 -0.76 16.12
N GLY A 498 -13.31 -0.83 14.87
CA GLY A 498 -13.69 -1.89 13.94
C GLY A 498 -15.16 -1.88 13.52
N ILE A 499 -15.79 -0.70 13.53
CA ILE A 499 -17.18 -0.52 13.13
C ILE A 499 -17.38 -1.00 11.69
N ARG A 500 -18.44 -1.78 11.47
CA ARG A 500 -18.73 -2.37 10.18
C ARG A 500 -18.85 -1.28 9.10
N HIS A 501 -18.29 -1.52 7.91
CA HIS A 501 -18.22 -0.59 6.77
C HIS A 501 -17.36 0.67 6.98
N VAL A 502 -16.81 0.89 8.18
CA VAL A 502 -15.96 2.04 8.50
C VAL A 502 -14.48 1.63 8.40
N GLY A 503 -13.90 1.82 7.22
CA GLY A 503 -12.47 1.58 6.99
C GLY A 503 -11.62 2.81 7.33
N SER A 504 -10.30 2.69 7.28
CA SER A 504 -9.34 3.76 7.61
C SER A 504 -9.60 5.08 6.88
N LYS A 505 -9.98 5.02 5.58
CA LYS A 505 -10.31 6.21 4.80
C LYS A 505 -11.61 6.88 5.27
N ALA A 506 -12.66 6.09 5.52
CA ALA A 506 -13.92 6.63 6.05
C ALA A 506 -13.69 7.26 7.42
N SER A 507 -12.91 6.60 8.29
CA SER A 507 -12.53 7.13 9.61
C SER A 507 -11.82 8.48 9.50
N ARG A 508 -10.90 8.62 8.55
CA ARG A 508 -10.21 9.88 8.30
C ARG A 508 -11.17 10.98 7.85
N ILE A 509 -12.00 10.72 6.82
CA ILE A 509 -12.99 11.70 6.31
C ILE A 509 -13.94 12.15 7.42
N LEU A 510 -14.41 11.21 8.24
CA LEU A 510 -15.30 11.51 9.38
C LEU A 510 -14.61 12.41 10.40
N MET A 511 -13.36 12.08 10.77
CA MET A 511 -12.65 12.85 11.78
C MET A 511 -12.15 14.19 11.25
N GLU A 512 -11.87 14.34 9.98
CA GLU A 512 -11.63 15.64 9.32
C GLU A 512 -12.87 16.55 9.39
N LYS A 513 -14.07 16.00 9.38
CA LYS A 513 -15.34 16.73 9.47
C LYS A 513 -15.77 17.05 10.89
N PHE A 514 -15.76 16.04 11.77
CA PHE A 514 -16.29 16.19 13.14
C PHE A 514 -15.24 16.63 14.15
N HIS A 515 -13.95 16.41 13.88
CA HIS A 515 -12.78 16.74 14.70
C HIS A 515 -12.71 16.08 16.08
N ASP A 516 -13.78 15.46 16.56
CA ASP A 516 -13.93 14.92 17.91
C ASP A 516 -14.86 13.69 17.87
N MET A 517 -14.46 12.61 18.54
CA MET A 517 -15.22 11.36 18.62
C MET A 517 -16.57 11.54 19.32
N ILE A 518 -16.67 12.44 20.30
CA ILE A 518 -17.92 12.71 21.01
C ILE A 518 -18.92 13.39 20.08
N LYS A 519 -18.48 14.38 19.28
CA LYS A 519 -19.33 15.00 18.26
C LYS A 519 -19.79 14.02 17.21
N LEU A 520 -18.90 13.14 16.73
CA LEU A 520 -19.26 12.10 15.79
C LEU A 520 -20.31 11.14 16.38
N SER A 521 -20.15 10.75 17.65
CA SER A 521 -21.09 9.82 18.32
C SER A 521 -22.51 10.41 18.49
N GLN A 522 -22.66 11.72 18.43
CA GLN A 522 -23.92 12.45 18.55
C GLN A 522 -24.51 12.87 17.18
N ALA A 523 -23.76 12.67 16.10
CA ALA A 523 -24.17 13.06 14.75
C ALA A 523 -25.36 12.19 14.25
N SER A 524 -26.30 12.85 13.54
CA SER A 524 -27.41 12.13 12.93
C SER A 524 -26.98 11.31 11.71
N GLN A 525 -27.77 10.29 11.36
CA GLN A 525 -27.52 9.48 10.17
C GLN A 525 -27.51 10.33 8.90
N GLU A 526 -28.41 11.34 8.80
CA GLU A 526 -28.53 12.25 7.68
C GLU A 526 -27.28 13.14 7.55
N GLU A 527 -26.77 13.63 8.68
CA GLU A 527 -25.57 14.45 8.71
C GLU A 527 -24.34 13.67 8.20
N ILE A 528 -24.16 12.43 8.66
CA ILE A 528 -23.08 11.56 8.20
C ILE A 528 -23.26 11.19 6.70
N ALA A 529 -24.47 10.86 6.27
CA ALA A 529 -24.76 10.50 4.89
C ALA A 529 -24.60 11.67 3.91
N SER A 530 -24.66 12.92 4.38
CA SER A 530 -24.44 14.12 3.58
C SER A 530 -22.98 14.37 3.21
N ILE A 531 -22.03 13.67 3.86
CA ILE A 531 -20.59 13.83 3.60
C ILE A 531 -20.24 13.15 2.27
N ASP A 532 -19.55 13.89 1.40
CA ASP A 532 -19.06 13.35 0.13
C ASP A 532 -18.21 12.08 0.34
N SER A 533 -18.43 11.09 -0.51
CA SER A 533 -17.78 9.76 -0.46
C SER A 533 -18.21 8.84 0.69
N LEU A 534 -19.16 9.24 1.54
CA LEU A 534 -19.78 8.38 2.56
C LEU A 534 -21.22 8.09 2.18
N GLY A 535 -21.54 6.80 2.07
CA GLY A 535 -22.91 6.36 1.71
C GLY A 535 -23.80 6.12 2.95
N THR A 536 -25.09 5.91 2.69
CA THR A 536 -26.10 5.62 3.72
C THR A 536 -25.75 4.40 4.57
N VAL A 537 -25.09 3.38 3.99
CA VAL A 537 -24.65 2.16 4.69
C VAL A 537 -23.63 2.47 5.80
N ILE A 538 -22.65 3.36 5.53
CA ILE A 538 -21.67 3.80 6.53
C ILE A 538 -22.35 4.61 7.63
N ALA A 539 -23.24 5.54 7.23
CA ALA A 539 -23.98 6.39 8.16
C ALA A 539 -24.85 5.54 9.11
N GLN A 540 -25.58 4.57 8.57
CA GLN A 540 -26.38 3.65 9.36
C GLN A 540 -25.54 2.81 10.32
N SER A 541 -24.39 2.29 9.86
CA SER A 541 -23.49 1.47 10.70
C SER A 541 -22.93 2.26 11.88
N LEU A 542 -22.54 3.51 11.66
CA LEU A 542 -22.04 4.41 12.72
C LEU A 542 -23.14 4.76 13.73
N HIS A 543 -24.31 5.16 13.21
CA HIS A 543 -25.43 5.55 14.07
C HIS A 543 -25.86 4.38 14.94
N SER A 544 -26.10 3.18 14.34
CA SER A 544 -26.43 1.97 15.10
C SER A 544 -25.38 1.54 16.11
N TYR A 545 -24.09 1.81 15.83
CA TYR A 545 -23.01 1.51 16.77
C TYR A 545 -23.06 2.46 17.99
N PHE A 546 -23.19 3.76 17.77
CA PHE A 546 -23.17 4.75 18.85
C PHE A 546 -24.50 4.87 19.61
N GLU A 547 -25.62 4.36 19.10
CA GLU A 547 -26.87 4.24 19.85
C GLU A 547 -26.80 3.18 20.95
N GLN A 548 -25.86 2.25 20.88
CA GLN A 548 -25.70 1.22 21.91
C GLN A 548 -25.08 1.80 23.18
N GLU A 549 -25.71 1.56 24.33
CA GLU A 549 -25.19 1.98 25.64
C GLU A 549 -23.73 1.52 25.89
N GLY A 550 -23.41 0.30 25.46
CA GLY A 550 -22.06 -0.27 25.57
C GLY A 550 -21.00 0.52 24.79
N SER A 551 -21.35 1.07 23.62
CA SER A 551 -20.44 1.88 22.82
C SER A 551 -20.19 3.27 23.43
N GLN A 552 -21.20 3.85 24.04
CA GLN A 552 -21.07 5.11 24.75
C GLN A 552 -20.25 4.96 26.02
N LEU A 553 -20.50 3.90 26.79
CA LEU A 553 -19.69 3.56 27.96
C LEU A 553 -18.23 3.32 27.58
N LEU A 554 -17.98 2.61 26.49
CA LEU A 554 -16.63 2.36 25.97
C LEU A 554 -15.89 3.67 25.66
N LEU A 555 -16.55 4.65 24.99
CA LEU A 555 -15.94 5.97 24.73
C LEU A 555 -15.61 6.70 26.02
N GLN A 556 -16.49 6.66 27.02
CA GLN A 556 -16.24 7.25 28.32
C GLN A 556 -15.03 6.58 29.00
N GLU A 557 -14.96 5.26 29.04
CA GLU A 557 -13.85 4.51 29.63
C GLU A 557 -12.51 4.81 28.93
N LEU A 558 -12.51 4.96 27.60
CA LEU A 558 -11.31 5.36 26.84
C LEU A 558 -10.87 6.78 27.19
N GLN A 559 -11.82 7.71 27.33
CA GLN A 559 -11.54 9.08 27.75
C GLN A 559 -10.96 9.13 29.17
N GLU A 560 -11.57 8.39 30.13
CA GLU A 560 -11.07 8.26 31.50
C GLU A 560 -9.68 7.63 31.57
N ALA A 561 -9.38 6.70 30.65
CA ALA A 561 -8.04 6.12 30.49
C ALA A 561 -7.01 7.09 29.89
N GLY A 562 -7.43 8.27 29.44
CA GLY A 562 -6.57 9.29 28.83
C GLY A 562 -6.25 9.06 27.36
N VAL A 563 -7.09 8.32 26.64
CA VAL A 563 -6.97 8.14 25.18
C VAL A 563 -7.45 9.41 24.48
N ASN A 564 -6.67 9.91 23.54
CA ASN A 564 -7.03 11.08 22.75
C ASN A 564 -8.26 10.82 21.88
N LEU A 565 -9.27 11.65 21.99
CA LEU A 565 -10.51 11.60 21.22
C LEU A 565 -10.58 12.66 20.11
N ASP A 566 -9.56 13.53 20.02
CA ASP A 566 -9.50 14.62 19.05
C ASP A 566 -8.72 14.23 17.80
N TYR A 567 -9.13 14.79 16.67
CA TYR A 567 -8.39 14.72 15.41
C TYR A 567 -7.18 15.67 15.45
N LEU A 568 -5.99 15.11 15.22
CA LEU A 568 -4.72 15.84 15.29
C LEU A 568 -4.18 16.30 13.92
N GLY A 569 -4.94 16.09 12.82
CA GLY A 569 -4.59 16.58 11.49
C GLY A 569 -4.83 18.07 11.32
N GLU A 570 -4.47 18.61 10.15
CA GLU A 570 -4.71 20.03 9.82
C GLU A 570 -6.20 20.35 9.86
N LYS A 571 -6.56 21.38 10.65
CA LYS A 571 -7.93 21.88 10.75
C LYS A 571 -8.10 22.98 9.71
N VAL A 572 -9.01 22.80 8.76
CA VAL A 572 -9.43 23.90 7.89
C VAL A 572 -10.26 24.88 8.71
N ALA A 573 -9.87 26.16 8.72
CA ALA A 573 -10.58 27.18 9.45
C ALA A 573 -12.03 27.30 8.94
N ALA A 574 -13.00 27.38 9.85
CA ALA A 574 -14.43 27.46 9.50
C ALA A 574 -14.81 28.74 8.71
N ASP A 575 -13.95 29.74 8.75
CA ASP A 575 -14.05 31.05 8.07
C ASP A 575 -13.18 31.12 6.80
N ALA A 576 -12.67 29.99 6.31
CA ALA A 576 -11.91 29.93 5.06
C ALA A 576 -12.76 30.41 3.86
N ALA A 577 -12.13 31.10 2.91
CA ALA A 577 -12.81 31.80 1.81
C ALA A 577 -13.73 30.93 0.95
N LEU A 578 -13.49 29.64 0.89
CA LEU A 578 -14.25 28.66 0.11
C LEU A 578 -14.85 27.53 0.97
N ALA A 579 -14.99 27.77 2.27
CA ALA A 579 -15.50 26.75 3.20
C ALA A 579 -16.83 26.16 2.73
N GLY A 580 -16.87 24.83 2.54
CA GLY A 580 -18.06 24.08 2.14
C GLY A 580 -18.47 24.20 0.65
N LYS A 581 -17.77 24.99 -0.18
CA LYS A 581 -18.05 25.08 -1.62
C LYS A 581 -17.45 23.90 -2.39
N THR A 582 -18.20 23.35 -3.32
CA THR A 582 -17.72 22.32 -4.25
C THR A 582 -17.13 23.00 -5.49
N VAL A 583 -15.84 22.85 -5.72
CA VAL A 583 -15.09 23.49 -6.81
C VAL A 583 -14.57 22.44 -7.78
N VAL A 584 -14.67 22.69 -9.09
CA VAL A 584 -14.11 21.84 -10.15
C VAL A 584 -13.04 22.59 -10.91
N LEU A 585 -11.86 21.96 -11.08
CA LEU A 585 -10.78 22.47 -11.92
C LEU A 585 -10.93 21.88 -13.35
N THR A 586 -10.79 22.72 -14.37
CA THR A 586 -10.81 22.29 -15.79
C THR A 586 -9.84 23.10 -16.64
N GLY A 587 -9.34 22.52 -17.74
CA GLY A 587 -8.37 23.14 -18.60
C GLY A 587 -6.94 23.14 -18.04
N LYS A 588 -6.00 23.68 -18.83
CA LYS A 588 -4.58 23.78 -18.48
C LYS A 588 -4.32 25.09 -17.73
N LEU A 589 -3.88 24.99 -16.49
CA LEU A 589 -3.45 26.12 -15.69
C LEU A 589 -2.05 26.57 -16.13
N GLN A 590 -1.78 27.87 -16.06
CA GLN A 590 -0.52 28.48 -16.54
C GLN A 590 0.45 28.82 -15.41
N LYS A 591 -0.07 29.19 -14.23
CA LYS A 591 0.71 29.64 -13.07
C LYS A 591 0.87 28.58 -12.02
N LEU A 592 -0.17 27.76 -11.81
CA LEU A 592 -0.22 26.69 -10.83
C LEU A 592 -0.31 25.34 -11.53
N THR A 593 0.37 24.36 -11.03
CA THR A 593 0.03 22.98 -11.39
C THR A 593 -1.36 22.64 -10.85
N ARG A 594 -2.04 21.68 -11.48
CA ARG A 594 -3.37 21.26 -11.04
C ARG A 594 -3.38 20.78 -9.58
N ASN A 595 -2.28 20.16 -9.13
CA ASN A 595 -2.13 19.75 -7.73
C ASN A 595 -1.98 20.94 -6.79
N GLN A 596 -1.16 21.93 -7.14
CA GLN A 596 -1.04 23.16 -6.34
C GLN A 596 -2.36 23.92 -6.27
N ALA A 597 -3.08 24.03 -7.39
CA ALA A 597 -4.40 24.64 -7.42
C ALA A 597 -5.40 23.87 -6.54
N LYS A 598 -5.35 22.53 -6.58
CA LYS A 598 -6.17 21.67 -5.73
C LYS A 598 -5.82 21.83 -4.24
N GLU A 599 -4.54 21.83 -3.88
CA GLU A 599 -4.09 22.05 -2.51
C GLU A 599 -4.50 23.44 -1.99
N LYS A 600 -4.34 24.47 -2.82
CA LYS A 600 -4.78 25.82 -2.48
C LYS A 600 -6.30 25.88 -2.24
N LEU A 601 -7.10 25.26 -3.10
CA LEU A 601 -8.55 25.18 -2.90
C LEU A 601 -8.93 24.41 -1.63
N LEU A 602 -8.26 23.30 -1.34
CA LEU A 602 -8.48 22.53 -0.12
C LEU A 602 -8.08 23.32 1.12
N SER A 603 -6.97 24.03 1.11
CA SER A 603 -6.54 24.90 2.24
C SER A 603 -7.51 26.07 2.48
N LEU A 604 -8.23 26.51 1.44
CA LEU A 604 -9.29 27.51 1.50
C LEU A 604 -10.66 26.90 1.87
N GLY A 605 -10.72 25.61 2.20
CA GLY A 605 -11.94 24.95 2.68
C GLY A 605 -12.87 24.43 1.59
N ALA A 606 -12.46 24.44 0.32
CA ALA A 606 -13.27 23.93 -0.78
C ALA A 606 -13.24 22.40 -0.87
N ASN A 607 -14.35 21.79 -1.32
CA ASN A 607 -14.41 20.41 -1.78
C ASN A 607 -14.05 20.38 -3.26
N VAL A 608 -12.91 19.78 -3.63
CA VAL A 608 -12.48 19.72 -5.04
C VAL A 608 -13.01 18.45 -5.70
N ALA A 609 -13.99 18.62 -6.62
CA ALA A 609 -14.63 17.54 -7.35
C ALA A 609 -14.00 17.30 -8.73
N GLY A 610 -13.99 16.03 -9.18
CA GLY A 610 -13.44 15.64 -10.48
C GLY A 610 -14.38 15.88 -11.68
N SER A 611 -15.69 16.14 -11.44
CA SER A 611 -16.70 16.33 -12.50
C SER A 611 -17.70 17.40 -12.14
N VAL A 612 -18.22 18.10 -13.16
CA VAL A 612 -19.24 19.14 -12.98
C VAL A 612 -20.63 18.49 -12.84
N SER A 613 -21.36 18.91 -11.82
CA SER A 613 -22.74 18.47 -11.53
C SER A 613 -23.58 19.63 -10.97
N LYS A 614 -24.88 19.41 -10.75
CA LYS A 614 -25.76 20.41 -10.09
C LYS A 614 -25.33 20.78 -8.65
N LYS A 615 -24.42 20.01 -8.05
CA LYS A 615 -23.84 20.26 -6.73
C LYS A 615 -22.52 21.05 -6.79
N THR A 616 -22.05 21.42 -7.99
CA THR A 616 -20.84 22.22 -8.17
C THR A 616 -21.18 23.70 -8.00
N ASP A 617 -20.50 24.37 -7.07
CA ASP A 617 -20.72 25.79 -6.78
C ASP A 617 -19.85 26.69 -7.65
N LEU A 618 -18.67 26.22 -8.05
CA LEU A 618 -17.67 27.00 -8.76
C LEU A 618 -16.83 26.12 -9.68
N VAL A 619 -16.51 26.64 -10.86
CA VAL A 619 -15.51 26.04 -11.76
C VAL A 619 -14.35 26.99 -11.96
N VAL A 620 -13.14 26.53 -11.71
CA VAL A 620 -11.91 27.27 -12.06
C VAL A 620 -11.42 26.72 -13.39
N ALA A 621 -11.42 27.58 -14.41
CA ALA A 621 -11.10 27.21 -15.79
C ALA A 621 -9.75 27.81 -16.24
N GLY A 622 -8.80 26.93 -16.63
CA GLY A 622 -7.59 27.33 -17.36
C GLY A 622 -7.82 27.38 -18.87
N SER A 623 -6.71 27.49 -19.63
CA SER A 623 -6.75 27.42 -21.10
C SER A 623 -7.18 26.01 -21.58
N ASP A 624 -7.79 25.94 -22.75
CA ASP A 624 -8.25 24.69 -23.39
C ASP A 624 -9.21 23.87 -22.52
N ALA A 625 -10.05 24.53 -21.75
CA ALA A 625 -11.04 23.89 -20.91
C ALA A 625 -12.12 23.21 -21.77
N GLY A 626 -12.17 21.87 -21.73
CA GLY A 626 -13.04 21.02 -22.56
C GLY A 626 -14.49 20.89 -22.04
N SER A 627 -15.04 19.68 -22.16
CA SER A 627 -16.46 19.35 -21.86
C SER A 627 -16.97 19.79 -20.48
N LYS A 628 -16.09 19.89 -19.48
CA LYS A 628 -16.44 20.36 -18.13
C LYS A 628 -16.85 21.83 -18.11
N LEU A 629 -16.17 22.68 -18.89
CA LEU A 629 -16.53 24.10 -19.00
C LEU A 629 -17.89 24.27 -19.68
N THR A 630 -18.13 23.56 -20.79
CA THR A 630 -19.41 23.57 -21.49
C THR A 630 -20.55 23.16 -20.54
N LYS A 631 -20.35 22.10 -19.79
CA LYS A 631 -21.33 21.60 -18.83
C LYS A 631 -21.59 22.58 -17.68
N ALA A 632 -20.55 23.31 -17.22
CA ALA A 632 -20.72 24.35 -16.21
C ALA A 632 -21.56 25.51 -16.73
N GLN A 633 -21.34 25.93 -17.97
CA GLN A 633 -22.14 26.96 -18.66
C GLN A 633 -23.61 26.55 -18.82
N GLU A 634 -23.86 25.29 -19.24
CA GLU A 634 -25.20 24.73 -19.35
C GLU A 634 -25.98 24.69 -18.03
N LEU A 635 -25.24 24.43 -16.92
CA LEU A 635 -25.80 24.37 -15.57
C LEU A 635 -25.87 25.73 -14.86
N GLY A 636 -25.36 26.80 -15.48
CA GLY A 636 -25.32 28.15 -14.90
C GLY A 636 -24.42 28.27 -13.68
N ILE A 637 -23.36 27.45 -13.58
CA ILE A 637 -22.42 27.43 -12.47
C ILE A 637 -21.43 28.61 -12.63
N GLU A 638 -21.04 29.23 -11.52
CA GLU A 638 -20.03 30.30 -11.51
C GLU A 638 -18.69 29.79 -12.04
N ILE A 639 -18.10 30.54 -12.97
CA ILE A 639 -16.81 30.21 -13.57
C ILE A 639 -15.82 31.31 -13.24
N ARG A 640 -14.65 30.93 -12.76
CA ARG A 640 -13.51 31.80 -12.49
C ARG A 640 -12.29 31.29 -13.26
N ASP A 641 -11.32 32.18 -13.44
CA ASP A 641 -10.03 31.88 -14.04
C ASP A 641 -8.95 31.56 -12.98
N GLU A 642 -7.78 31.17 -13.46
CA GLU A 642 -6.63 30.90 -12.59
C GLU A 642 -6.16 32.14 -11.84
N ASP A 643 -6.25 33.33 -12.46
CA ASP A 643 -5.82 34.58 -11.82
C ASP A 643 -6.64 34.89 -10.56
N TRP A 644 -7.93 34.60 -10.60
CA TRP A 644 -8.78 34.69 -9.44
C TRP A 644 -8.31 33.72 -8.32
N LEU A 645 -8.04 32.46 -8.68
CA LEU A 645 -7.55 31.48 -7.69
C LEU A 645 -6.19 31.91 -7.12
N ASP A 646 -5.31 32.47 -7.93
CA ASP A 646 -4.00 32.94 -7.49
C ASP A 646 -4.11 34.14 -6.54
N SER A 647 -5.15 34.95 -6.67
CA SER A 647 -5.39 36.14 -5.84
C SER A 647 -5.96 35.85 -4.45
N LEU A 648 -6.49 34.64 -4.20
CA LEU A 648 -6.97 34.16 -2.89
C LEU A 648 -5.82 33.70 -1.99
#